data_216ed4a3477350d1b82f13475330857f
#
_entry.id   216ed4a3477350d1b82f13475330857f
#
_cell.length_a   1.000
_cell.length_b   1.000
_cell.length_c   1.000
_cell.angle_alpha   90.00
_cell.angle_beta   90.00
_cell.angle_gamma   90.00
#
_symmetry.space_group_name_H-M   'P 1'
#
loop_
_entity.id
_entity.type
_entity.pdbx_description
1 polymer ?
#
loop_
_entity_poly.entity_id
_entity_poly.type
_entity_poly.pdbx_seq_one_letter_code
_entity_poly.pdbx_strand_id
1 'polypeptide(L)'
;MRICFLFCLFLSSLSIGAQGILPFNNSDLPVEERAQDLLQRLTLQEKVLLMCDYSSPIPRLGIKRYNWWNEALHGVGRAGLATVFPQAIGMAATFDDCAVRQAFECVSDEARAKYHHSENKEGSERYQGLTFWTPNVNIFRDPRWGRGQETYGEDPYLTSQMGLAVVRGLQGPSESKYDKLHACAKHYALHSGPEWNRHSFDVDSISPRDLWETYLPAFKALVQQGGVKEVMCAYNRFEGEPCCGSNRLLYNILREEWGFDGLVVSDCGAISDFYLKGHHETHPTKEAAVAAAVKAGTDLDCGVDYYALQKAVEEGIITEKQIDVSLFRLLKARFELGLMDEEHLVSWSDIPYTVVDSEKHREKALEMARKSMTLLKNDHGTLPLSKHCGKIAVIGPNANDSVMMWGNYNGFPSHTVTILEGITHKLGAEQIIYDKGCELTTGDTFVSLFNQCSWEGSVGFKAFYWNQLEFAGEKVAEMLVSSPFNFHTGGATVFAPGVNLNNFTACYQSVFCPKEDREVTLKINGDDGYRIFVNDEKVIDYWGQHGAESRFYTLDAQAGMKYEIRIEYMQAGGEGTLQFDLGYTKRFNPNEIAARVGDAEVIVFVGGISPKVEGEELPVSFPGFKGGDRTVIELPQVQRDLLQELHKTGKPVILILCSGSAIGLSG
;
A
#
# COMPACT_ATOMS: atom_id res chain seq x y z
N MET A 1 81.94 9.01 52.41
CA MET A 1 81.59 9.37 51.04
C MET A 1 80.36 8.56 50.67
N ARG A 2 79.18 9.15 50.76
CA ARG A 2 77.89 8.57 50.39
C ARG A 2 77.27 9.44 49.29
N ILE A 3 77.13 8.86 48.11
CA ILE A 3 76.51 9.52 46.94
C ILE A 3 75.01 9.23 46.99
N CYS A 4 74.20 10.29 47.10
CA CYS A 4 72.74 10.22 46.93
C CYS A 4 72.43 10.33 45.43
N PHE A 5 71.74 9.34 44.84
CA PHE A 5 71.11 9.44 43.54
C PHE A 5 69.68 9.96 43.74
N LEU A 6 69.40 11.11 43.20
CA LEU A 6 68.02 11.64 43.05
C LEU A 6 67.44 11.04 41.77
N PHE A 7 66.35 10.28 41.91
CA PHE A 7 65.49 9.83 40.82
C PHE A 7 64.39 10.87 40.61
N CYS A 8 64.46 11.63 39.51
CA CYS A 8 63.35 12.47 39.06
C CYS A 8 62.36 11.58 38.31
N LEU A 9 61.19 11.30 38.89
CA LEU A 9 60.03 10.75 38.22
C LEU A 9 59.35 11.84 37.42
N PHE A 10 59.45 11.77 36.07
CA PHE A 10 58.58 12.53 35.18
C PHE A 10 57.19 11.84 35.15
N LEU A 11 56.20 12.38 35.80
CA LEU A 11 54.81 12.06 35.62
C LEU A 11 54.33 12.79 34.35
N SER A 12 54.32 12.05 33.22
CA SER A 12 53.53 12.48 32.05
C SER A 12 52.05 12.28 32.35
N SER A 13 51.36 13.34 32.70
CA SER A 13 49.90 13.38 32.73
C SER A 13 49.37 13.21 31.30
N LEU A 14 48.93 12.01 30.95
CA LEU A 14 48.05 11.79 29.83
C LEU A 14 46.73 12.49 30.15
N SER A 15 46.53 13.69 29.62
CA SER A 15 45.22 14.32 29.51
C SER A 15 44.39 13.45 28.55
N ILE A 16 43.61 12.56 29.08
CA ILE A 16 42.44 12.01 28.34
C ILE A 16 41.50 13.20 28.21
N GLY A 17 41.58 13.90 27.07
CA GLY A 17 40.59 14.87 26.71
C GLY A 17 39.25 14.17 26.67
N ALA A 18 38.34 14.51 27.54
CA ALA A 18 36.94 14.19 27.38
C ALA A 18 36.51 14.76 26.02
N GLN A 19 36.37 13.90 25.00
CA GLN A 19 35.74 14.31 23.77
C GLN A 19 34.33 14.77 24.17
N GLY A 20 34.07 16.07 24.14
CA GLY A 20 32.76 16.62 24.38
C GLY A 20 31.75 16.00 23.40
N ILE A 21 30.52 15.80 23.86
CA ILE A 21 29.42 15.32 23.01
C ILE A 21 29.37 16.23 21.78
N LEU A 22 29.39 15.62 20.58
CA LEU A 22 29.26 16.38 19.34
C LEU A 22 27.92 17.13 19.32
N PRO A 23 27.85 18.38 18.81
CA PRO A 23 26.62 19.17 18.85
C PRO A 23 25.40 18.44 18.29
N PHE A 24 25.55 17.70 17.18
CA PHE A 24 24.42 16.98 16.60
C PHE A 24 23.91 15.82 17.50
N ASN A 25 24.71 15.30 18.43
CA ASN A 25 24.33 14.26 19.39
C ASN A 25 23.77 14.85 20.70
N ASN A 26 23.74 16.17 20.86
CA ASN A 26 23.18 16.79 22.05
C ASN A 26 21.69 17.07 21.85
N SER A 27 20.83 16.26 22.45
CA SER A 27 19.37 16.38 22.34
C SER A 27 18.77 17.64 22.99
N ASP A 28 19.56 18.42 23.73
CA ASP A 28 19.13 19.69 24.35
C ASP A 28 19.31 20.90 23.41
N LEU A 29 20.05 20.70 22.29
CA LEU A 29 20.21 21.75 21.28
C LEU A 29 19.01 21.79 20.31
N PRO A 30 18.72 22.97 19.74
CA PRO A 30 17.72 23.12 18.69
C PRO A 30 18.00 22.19 17.50
N VAL A 31 16.93 21.66 16.89
CA VAL A 31 17.01 20.73 15.76
C VAL A 31 17.82 21.31 14.60
N GLU A 32 17.65 22.61 14.33
CA GLU A 32 18.34 23.34 13.27
C GLU A 32 19.86 23.39 13.51
N GLU A 33 20.30 23.61 14.74
CA GLU A 33 21.73 23.63 15.10
C GLU A 33 22.34 22.24 14.94
N ARG A 34 21.62 21.21 15.36
CA ARG A 34 22.03 19.80 15.24
C ARG A 34 22.14 19.39 13.77
N ALA A 35 21.14 19.72 12.97
CA ALA A 35 21.10 19.42 11.53
C ALA A 35 22.25 20.15 10.80
N GLN A 36 22.51 21.41 11.14
CA GLN A 36 23.60 22.19 10.55
C GLN A 36 24.99 21.63 10.91
N ASP A 37 25.20 21.22 12.17
CA ASP A 37 26.48 20.59 12.59
C ASP A 37 26.68 19.25 11.88
N LEU A 38 25.66 18.41 11.77
CA LEU A 38 25.72 17.13 11.08
C LEU A 38 26.02 17.31 9.59
N LEU A 39 25.33 18.25 8.93
CA LEU A 39 25.51 18.57 7.51
C LEU A 39 26.97 18.90 7.16
N GLN A 40 27.65 19.68 8.00
CA GLN A 40 29.03 20.09 7.80
C GLN A 40 30.03 18.93 7.94
N ARG A 41 29.62 17.82 8.55
CA ARG A 41 30.47 16.63 8.76
C ARG A 41 30.38 15.61 7.63
N LEU A 42 29.38 15.74 6.75
CA LEU A 42 29.14 14.83 5.64
C LEU A 42 30.02 15.18 4.42
N THR A 43 30.59 14.16 3.79
CA THR A 43 31.20 14.30 2.47
C THR A 43 30.12 14.36 1.38
N LEU A 44 30.46 14.88 0.19
CA LEU A 44 29.52 14.93 -0.93
C LEU A 44 28.90 13.56 -1.25
N GLN A 45 29.70 12.50 -1.25
CA GLN A 45 29.21 11.15 -1.47
C GLN A 45 28.18 10.73 -0.40
N GLU A 46 28.46 10.98 0.88
CA GLU A 46 27.54 10.67 1.97
C GLU A 46 26.27 11.51 1.92
N LYS A 47 26.36 12.78 1.52
CA LYS A 47 25.19 13.64 1.28
C LYS A 47 24.25 13.02 0.26
N VAL A 48 24.78 12.61 -0.88
CA VAL A 48 24.02 11.99 -1.96
C VAL A 48 23.36 10.68 -1.52
N LEU A 49 24.06 9.83 -0.75
CA LEU A 49 23.53 8.58 -0.21
C LEU A 49 22.33 8.75 0.74
N LEU A 50 22.12 9.95 1.29
CA LEU A 50 21.02 10.24 2.19
C LEU A 50 19.79 10.83 1.47
N MET A 51 19.86 11.14 0.17
CA MET A 51 18.83 11.89 -0.56
C MET A 51 17.91 11.02 -1.44
N CYS A 52 18.03 9.70 -1.35
CA CYS A 52 17.07 8.76 -1.96
C CYS A 52 16.15 8.15 -0.90
N ASP A 53 15.00 7.61 -1.31
CA ASP A 53 14.03 6.97 -0.41
C ASP A 53 14.66 5.88 0.44
N TYR A 54 15.62 5.14 -0.11
CA TYR A 54 16.52 4.26 0.62
C TYR A 54 17.79 5.02 1.01
N SER A 55 17.78 5.65 2.17
CA SER A 55 18.93 6.34 2.74
C SER A 55 19.93 5.35 3.34
N SER A 56 21.12 5.27 2.76
CA SER A 56 22.19 4.40 3.23
C SER A 56 22.71 4.80 4.62
N PRO A 57 23.21 3.84 5.43
CA PRO A 57 23.79 4.15 6.72
C PRO A 57 25.12 4.89 6.57
N ILE A 58 25.45 5.79 7.53
CA ILE A 58 26.76 6.44 7.65
C ILE A 58 27.34 6.08 9.03
N PRO A 59 27.98 4.91 9.17
CA PRO A 59 28.36 4.35 10.47
C PRO A 59 29.30 5.24 11.29
N ARG A 60 30.24 5.98 10.64
CA ARG A 60 31.16 6.89 11.34
C ARG A 60 30.47 8.06 12.08
N LEU A 61 29.21 8.37 11.69
CA LEU A 61 28.39 9.41 12.30
C LEU A 61 27.17 8.83 13.06
N GLY A 62 27.09 7.51 13.18
CA GLY A 62 25.98 6.86 13.87
C GLY A 62 24.64 6.94 13.12
N ILE A 63 24.66 7.39 11.85
CA ILE A 63 23.42 7.45 11.05
C ILE A 63 23.06 6.04 10.62
N LYS A 64 21.91 5.57 11.06
CA LYS A 64 21.34 4.27 10.66
C LYS A 64 20.69 4.38 9.28
N ARG A 65 20.55 3.22 8.61
CA ARG A 65 19.74 3.08 7.40
C ARG A 65 18.31 3.55 7.69
N TYR A 66 17.68 4.21 6.70
CA TYR A 66 16.30 4.63 6.82
C TYR A 66 15.61 4.58 5.46
N ASN A 67 14.43 3.95 5.39
CA ASN A 67 13.60 4.02 4.21
C ASN A 67 12.44 5.01 4.45
N TRP A 68 12.34 6.01 3.57
CA TRP A 68 11.35 7.09 3.66
C TRP A 68 9.97 6.68 3.17
N TRP A 69 9.90 5.59 2.39
CA TRP A 69 8.65 5.14 1.80
C TRP A 69 7.81 4.33 2.77
N ASN A 70 6.75 4.91 3.29
CA ASN A 70 5.76 4.23 4.11
C ASN A 70 4.37 4.71 3.70
N GLU A 71 3.36 3.83 3.83
CA GLU A 71 2.00 4.09 3.40
C GLU A 71 1.02 3.93 4.57
N ALA A 72 0.06 4.85 4.64
CA ALA A 72 -1.01 4.80 5.64
C ALA A 72 -2.31 5.38 5.10
N LEU A 73 -2.72 4.98 3.90
CA LEU A 73 -3.91 5.52 3.24
C LEU A 73 -5.17 5.35 4.09
N HIS A 74 -5.33 4.19 4.74
CA HIS A 74 -6.45 3.88 5.65
C HIS A 74 -6.10 2.81 6.69
N GLY A 75 -4.90 2.86 7.22
CA GLY A 75 -4.23 1.94 8.12
C GLY A 75 -2.77 1.80 7.72
N VAL A 76 -1.91 1.27 8.58
CA VAL A 76 -0.51 1.05 8.21
C VAL A 76 -0.43 0.07 7.05
N GLY A 77 -0.02 0.55 5.89
CA GLY A 77 -0.01 -0.22 4.65
C GLY A 77 1.24 -1.07 4.48
N ARG A 78 1.08 -2.24 3.85
CA ARG A 78 2.18 -3.11 3.38
C ARG A 78 3.24 -3.47 4.44
N ALA A 79 2.86 -3.43 5.71
CA ALA A 79 3.72 -3.73 6.85
C ALA A 79 3.18 -4.86 7.75
N GLY A 80 2.54 -5.86 7.16
CA GLY A 80 1.96 -7.01 7.88
C GLY A 80 0.68 -6.66 8.63
N LEU A 81 0.52 -7.21 9.86
CA LEU A 81 -0.67 -7.01 10.67
C LEU A 81 -0.94 -5.53 10.95
N ALA A 82 -2.15 -5.07 10.67
CA ALA A 82 -2.60 -3.71 11.00
C ALA A 82 -4.13 -3.64 11.01
N THR A 83 -4.68 -2.67 11.73
CA THR A 83 -6.09 -2.31 11.60
C THR A 83 -6.34 -1.68 10.22
N VAL A 84 -7.36 -2.15 9.51
CA VAL A 84 -7.78 -1.61 8.22
C VAL A 84 -9.09 -0.85 8.38
N PHE A 85 -9.06 0.44 8.08
CA PHE A 85 -10.23 1.32 8.05
C PHE A 85 -10.85 1.34 6.64
N PRO A 86 -12.07 1.90 6.45
CA PRO A 86 -12.59 2.14 5.10
C PRO A 86 -11.62 2.98 4.26
N GLN A 87 -11.66 2.81 2.94
CA GLN A 87 -10.91 3.65 2.00
C GLN A 87 -11.17 5.13 2.23
N ALA A 88 -10.21 5.98 1.82
CA ALA A 88 -10.28 7.43 1.99
C ALA A 88 -11.60 8.03 1.47
N ILE A 89 -12.06 7.61 0.28
CA ILE A 89 -13.35 8.05 -0.27
C ILE A 89 -14.54 7.64 0.61
N GLY A 90 -14.50 6.46 1.24
CA GLY A 90 -15.52 6.00 2.19
C GLY A 90 -15.46 6.77 3.50
N MET A 91 -14.27 7.11 3.99
CA MET A 91 -14.11 7.97 5.15
C MET A 91 -14.63 9.38 4.88
N ALA A 92 -14.40 9.94 3.69
CA ALA A 92 -14.94 11.24 3.29
C ALA A 92 -16.49 11.24 3.25
N ALA A 93 -17.10 10.14 2.83
CA ALA A 93 -18.57 9.99 2.80
C ALA A 93 -19.24 10.05 4.19
N THR A 94 -18.46 9.97 5.26
CA THR A 94 -18.95 10.15 6.64
C THR A 94 -19.26 11.62 6.97
N PHE A 95 -18.60 12.58 6.31
CA PHE A 95 -18.58 14.01 6.66
C PHE A 95 -18.19 14.28 8.12
N ASP A 96 -17.37 13.37 8.73
CA ASP A 96 -16.99 13.39 10.15
C ASP A 96 -15.46 13.43 10.26
N ASP A 97 -14.89 14.62 10.20
CA ASP A 97 -13.45 14.86 10.31
C ASP A 97 -12.91 14.48 11.68
N CYS A 98 -13.70 14.59 12.74
CA CYS A 98 -13.32 14.14 14.08
C CYS A 98 -13.10 12.60 14.12
N ALA A 99 -14.00 11.83 13.51
CA ALA A 99 -13.86 10.38 13.45
C ALA A 99 -12.66 9.98 12.57
N VAL A 100 -12.42 10.68 11.45
CA VAL A 100 -11.25 10.47 10.60
C VAL A 100 -9.96 10.76 11.38
N ARG A 101 -9.89 11.87 12.11
CA ARG A 101 -8.74 12.17 12.98
C ARG A 101 -8.48 11.04 13.99
N GLN A 102 -9.51 10.56 14.68
CA GLN A 102 -9.37 9.46 15.65
C GLN A 102 -8.90 8.15 15.00
N ALA A 103 -9.35 7.86 13.77
CA ALA A 103 -8.84 6.72 13.01
C ALA A 103 -7.33 6.84 12.76
N PHE A 104 -6.86 8.02 12.34
CA PHE A 104 -5.44 8.24 12.09
C PHE A 104 -4.60 8.40 13.36
N GLU A 105 -5.19 8.73 14.51
CA GLU A 105 -4.53 8.59 15.82
C GLU A 105 -4.25 7.11 16.13
N CYS A 106 -5.19 6.19 15.84
CA CYS A 106 -4.94 4.74 15.95
C CYS A 106 -3.85 4.28 14.97
N VAL A 107 -3.89 4.74 13.71
CA VAL A 107 -2.87 4.42 12.70
C VAL A 107 -1.48 4.86 13.14
N SER A 108 -1.36 6.06 13.70
CA SER A 108 -0.07 6.58 14.18
C SER A 108 0.45 5.84 15.42
N ASP A 109 -0.43 5.36 16.30
CA ASP A 109 -0.03 4.48 17.41
C ASP A 109 0.53 3.15 16.88
N GLU A 110 -0.15 2.52 15.91
CA GLU A 110 0.31 1.26 15.31
C GLU A 110 1.64 1.44 14.57
N ALA A 111 1.82 2.55 13.83
CA ALA A 111 3.05 2.84 13.12
C ALA A 111 4.25 2.98 14.07
N ARG A 112 4.09 3.74 15.16
CA ARG A 112 5.13 3.88 16.19
C ARG A 112 5.43 2.58 16.90
N ALA A 113 4.40 1.82 17.27
CA ALA A 113 4.57 0.50 17.90
C ALA A 113 5.38 -0.44 16.98
N LYS A 114 5.06 -0.49 15.68
CA LYS A 114 5.79 -1.30 14.70
C LYS A 114 7.24 -0.86 14.56
N TYR A 115 7.50 0.43 14.47
CA TYR A 115 8.84 0.98 14.34
C TYR A 115 9.74 0.62 15.55
N HIS A 116 9.27 0.87 16.78
CA HIS A 116 10.06 0.67 17.99
C HIS A 116 10.22 -0.80 18.38
N HIS A 117 9.26 -1.67 18.01
CA HIS A 117 9.35 -3.11 18.27
C HIS A 117 9.95 -3.92 17.10
N SER A 118 10.46 -3.25 16.08
CA SER A 118 11.19 -3.91 14.99
C SER A 118 12.43 -4.61 15.51
N GLU A 119 12.67 -5.85 15.08
CA GLU A 119 13.90 -6.59 15.38
C GLU A 119 15.12 -6.03 14.65
N ASN A 120 14.91 -5.26 13.58
CA ASN A 120 15.98 -4.66 12.79
C ASN A 120 16.56 -3.42 13.50
N LYS A 121 17.64 -3.62 14.25
CA LYS A 121 18.32 -2.53 14.98
C LYS A 121 19.28 -1.69 14.12
N GLU A 122 19.52 -2.10 12.87
CA GLU A 122 20.40 -1.37 11.94
C GLU A 122 19.68 -0.24 11.19
N GLY A 123 18.37 -0.17 11.31
CA GLY A 123 17.53 0.85 10.68
C GLY A 123 16.19 0.33 10.19
N SER A 124 15.44 1.14 9.45
CA SER A 124 14.14 0.75 8.89
C SER A 124 14.24 0.35 7.43
N GLU A 125 13.51 -0.70 7.07
CA GLU A 125 13.23 -1.08 5.69
C GLU A 125 12.00 -0.34 5.15
N ARG A 126 11.67 -0.55 3.87
CA ARG A 126 10.45 -0.02 3.24
C ARG A 126 9.21 -0.44 4.05
N TYR A 127 8.29 0.49 4.25
CA TYR A 127 7.07 0.34 5.05
C TYR A 127 7.28 0.15 6.56
N GLN A 128 8.49 0.37 7.07
CA GLN A 128 8.83 0.22 8.48
C GLN A 128 9.34 1.51 9.14
N GLY A 129 9.23 2.65 8.45
CA GLY A 129 9.66 3.96 8.94
C GLY A 129 8.53 4.77 9.59
N LEU A 130 8.76 6.08 9.71
CA LEU A 130 7.88 7.03 10.40
C LEU A 130 7.43 8.20 9.49
N THR A 131 7.79 8.16 8.21
CA THR A 131 7.41 9.12 7.17
C THR A 131 6.36 8.47 6.28
N PHE A 132 5.13 8.99 6.30
CA PHE A 132 3.98 8.35 5.65
C PHE A 132 3.46 9.19 4.49
N TRP A 133 3.49 8.64 3.28
CA TRP A 133 3.09 9.35 2.06
C TRP A 133 1.58 9.36 1.90
N THR A 134 0.94 10.03 2.82
CA THR A 134 -0.50 10.22 2.96
C THR A 134 -0.79 11.56 3.68
N PRO A 135 -1.89 12.28 3.37
CA PRO A 135 -3.05 11.93 2.55
C PRO A 135 -2.90 12.25 1.06
N ASN A 136 -3.66 11.50 0.22
CA ASN A 136 -3.87 11.88 -1.17
C ASN A 136 -5.03 12.90 -1.25
N VAL A 137 -4.70 14.17 -1.49
CA VAL A 137 -5.65 15.28 -1.56
C VAL A 137 -5.89 15.78 -2.99
N ASN A 138 -5.62 14.94 -3.99
CA ASN A 138 -6.01 15.23 -5.36
C ASN A 138 -7.54 15.25 -5.51
N ILE A 139 -8.03 16.09 -6.42
CA ILE A 139 -9.46 16.21 -6.70
C ILE A 139 -9.91 15.08 -7.63
N PHE A 140 -10.92 14.33 -7.22
CA PHE A 140 -11.50 13.25 -8.00
C PHE A 140 -12.39 13.82 -9.12
N ARG A 141 -11.76 14.24 -10.24
CA ARG A 141 -12.45 14.91 -11.35
C ARG A 141 -13.29 13.97 -12.20
N ASP A 142 -12.72 12.85 -12.59
CA ASP A 142 -13.37 11.86 -13.47
C ASP A 142 -13.57 10.56 -12.69
N PRO A 143 -14.82 10.07 -12.53
CA PRO A 143 -15.10 8.85 -11.77
C PRO A 143 -14.47 7.59 -12.38
N ARG A 144 -13.89 7.68 -13.57
CA ARG A 144 -13.16 6.58 -14.21
C ARG A 144 -11.73 6.44 -13.73
N TRP A 145 -11.17 7.44 -13.09
CA TRP A 145 -9.81 7.37 -12.56
C TRP A 145 -9.69 6.32 -11.46
N GLY A 146 -8.85 5.29 -11.68
CA GLY A 146 -8.74 4.13 -10.79
C GLY A 146 -8.16 4.42 -9.41
N ARG A 147 -7.40 5.52 -9.25
CA ARG A 147 -6.91 6.00 -7.94
C ARG A 147 -7.86 6.96 -7.23
N GLY A 148 -9.01 7.27 -7.83
CA GLY A 148 -10.00 8.15 -7.19
C GLY A 148 -10.45 7.66 -5.82
N GLN A 149 -10.49 6.35 -5.58
CA GLN A 149 -10.77 5.74 -4.28
C GLN A 149 -9.80 6.15 -3.17
N GLU A 150 -8.58 6.56 -3.51
CA GLU A 150 -7.56 7.03 -2.55
C GLU A 150 -7.82 8.46 -2.07
N THR A 151 -8.72 9.18 -2.71
CA THR A 151 -8.99 10.60 -2.47
C THR A 151 -10.21 10.81 -1.59
N TYR A 152 -10.46 12.07 -1.22
CA TYR A 152 -11.62 12.47 -0.41
C TYR A 152 -12.76 13.04 -1.26
N GLY A 153 -12.74 12.82 -2.59
CA GLY A 153 -13.80 13.20 -3.51
C GLY A 153 -13.50 14.43 -4.36
N GLU A 154 -14.55 15.03 -4.89
CA GLU A 154 -14.48 16.12 -5.86
C GLU A 154 -14.52 17.53 -5.23
N ASP A 155 -14.97 17.63 -3.97
CA ASP A 155 -15.15 18.91 -3.28
C ASP A 155 -13.84 19.36 -2.61
N PRO A 156 -13.27 20.53 -2.97
CA PRO A 156 -12.00 21.01 -2.41
C PRO A 156 -12.06 21.33 -0.92
N TYR A 157 -13.21 21.76 -0.41
CA TYR A 157 -13.37 22.07 1.02
C TYR A 157 -13.41 20.80 1.86
N LEU A 158 -14.25 19.82 1.46
CA LEU A 158 -14.30 18.52 2.14
C LEU A 158 -12.92 17.83 2.12
N THR A 159 -12.26 17.83 0.97
CA THR A 159 -10.90 17.29 0.82
C THR A 159 -9.92 17.99 1.77
N SER A 160 -10.01 19.32 1.91
CA SER A 160 -9.18 20.07 2.86
C SER A 160 -9.45 19.66 4.31
N GLN A 161 -10.72 19.55 4.73
CA GLN A 161 -11.06 19.19 6.11
C GLN A 161 -10.64 17.76 6.47
N MET A 162 -10.89 16.80 5.56
CA MET A 162 -10.47 15.41 5.75
C MET A 162 -8.95 15.28 5.75
N GLY A 163 -8.25 15.96 4.84
CA GLY A 163 -6.80 16.00 4.80
C GLY A 163 -6.20 16.59 6.09
N LEU A 164 -6.77 17.68 6.62
CA LEU A 164 -6.36 18.25 7.92
C LEU A 164 -6.54 17.26 9.08
N ALA A 165 -7.64 16.52 9.09
CA ALA A 165 -7.90 15.50 10.10
C ALA A 165 -6.84 14.39 10.06
N VAL A 166 -6.46 13.93 8.85
CA VAL A 166 -5.42 12.93 8.64
C VAL A 166 -4.05 13.44 9.13
N VAL A 167 -3.64 14.63 8.69
CA VAL A 167 -2.35 15.22 9.08
C VAL A 167 -2.24 15.32 10.59
N ARG A 168 -3.27 15.87 11.26
CA ARG A 168 -3.29 16.02 12.72
C ARG A 168 -3.30 14.69 13.46
N GLY A 169 -3.99 13.67 12.93
CA GLY A 169 -4.01 12.32 13.51
C GLY A 169 -2.67 11.61 13.39
N LEU A 170 -1.96 11.78 12.27
CA LEU A 170 -0.65 11.17 12.05
C LEU A 170 0.46 11.88 12.81
N GLN A 171 0.55 13.20 12.71
CA GLN A 171 1.68 13.96 13.25
C GLN A 171 1.64 14.13 14.77
N GLY A 172 0.46 13.94 15.39
CA GLY A 172 0.28 14.13 16.82
C GLY A 172 0.24 15.59 17.25
N PRO A 173 0.37 15.88 18.57
CA PRO A 173 0.35 17.23 19.11
C PRO A 173 1.56 18.05 18.67
N SER A 174 1.35 19.28 18.23
CA SER A 174 2.40 20.19 17.74
C SER A 174 3.40 20.64 18.82
N GLU A 175 3.02 20.56 20.09
CA GLU A 175 3.87 20.89 21.24
C GLU A 175 4.79 19.76 21.71
N SER A 176 4.71 18.59 21.09
CA SER A 176 5.61 17.47 21.40
C SER A 176 7.04 17.77 21.00
N LYS A 177 8.02 17.34 21.81
CA LYS A 177 9.45 17.46 21.48
C LYS A 177 9.80 16.76 20.17
N TYR A 178 9.19 15.60 19.94
CA TYR A 178 9.34 14.82 18.72
C TYR A 178 7.99 14.65 18.04
N ASP A 179 7.96 14.80 16.74
CA ASP A 179 6.78 14.50 15.94
C ASP A 179 6.43 13.02 16.05
N LYS A 180 5.14 12.70 16.09
CA LYS A 180 4.73 11.30 16.17
C LYS A 180 5.02 10.58 14.86
N LEU A 181 4.61 11.16 13.73
CA LEU A 181 4.93 10.75 12.37
C LEU A 181 5.08 12.00 11.50
N HIS A 182 5.64 11.86 10.32
CA HIS A 182 5.47 12.85 9.26
C HIS A 182 4.37 12.38 8.30
N ALA A 183 3.42 13.26 8.01
CA ALA A 183 2.43 13.11 6.96
C ALA A 183 2.91 13.82 5.68
N CYS A 184 2.48 13.34 4.52
CA CYS A 184 2.86 13.86 3.22
C CYS A 184 1.63 14.17 2.38
N ALA A 185 1.42 15.42 2.01
CA ALA A 185 0.36 15.82 1.09
C ALA A 185 0.73 15.45 -0.35
N LYS A 186 -0.10 14.60 -1.00
CA LYS A 186 0.18 14.12 -2.36
C LYS A 186 -1.04 14.20 -3.26
N HIS A 187 -0.84 14.27 -4.55
CA HIS A 187 0.37 14.52 -5.36
C HIS A 187 0.34 15.95 -5.88
N TYR A 188 1.33 16.76 -5.56
CA TYR A 188 1.36 18.19 -5.83
C TYR A 188 1.99 18.48 -7.21
N ALA A 189 1.25 18.94 -8.21
CA ALA A 189 -0.16 19.27 -8.17
C ALA A 189 -0.85 18.84 -9.47
N LEU A 190 -2.20 18.93 -9.47
CA LEU A 190 -3.01 18.72 -10.69
C LEU A 190 -2.96 17.27 -11.22
N HIS A 191 -2.72 16.31 -10.35
CA HIS A 191 -2.77 14.89 -10.66
C HIS A 191 -4.17 14.34 -10.36
N SER A 192 -4.95 14.01 -11.40
CA SER A 192 -6.32 13.51 -11.29
C SER A 192 -6.64 12.44 -12.35
N GLY A 193 -5.63 11.68 -12.75
CA GLY A 193 -5.70 10.69 -13.82
C GLY A 193 -5.63 11.32 -15.23
N PRO A 194 -5.72 10.50 -16.26
CA PRO A 194 -5.77 9.04 -16.21
C PRO A 194 -4.41 8.40 -15.94
N GLU A 195 -4.41 7.11 -15.53
CA GLU A 195 -3.18 6.38 -15.19
C GLU A 195 -2.28 6.11 -16.39
N TRP A 196 -2.87 5.80 -17.55
CA TRP A 196 -2.13 5.35 -18.73
C TRP A 196 -1.14 6.35 -19.33
N ASN A 197 -1.23 7.64 -19.01
CA ASN A 197 -0.32 8.68 -19.54
C ASN A 197 0.28 9.58 -18.45
N ARG A 198 0.19 9.20 -17.20
CA ARG A 198 0.64 10.03 -16.06
C ARG A 198 2.10 10.47 -16.17
N HIS A 199 2.97 9.64 -16.78
CA HIS A 199 4.39 9.91 -16.99
C HIS A 199 4.71 10.86 -18.16
N SER A 200 3.70 11.27 -18.93
CA SER A 200 3.89 12.16 -20.10
C SER A 200 2.88 13.30 -20.15
N PHE A 201 1.84 13.27 -19.31
CA PHE A 201 0.77 14.25 -19.30
C PHE A 201 1.28 15.65 -18.95
N ASP A 202 0.78 16.67 -19.66
CA ASP A 202 1.05 18.08 -19.38
C ASP A 202 -0.26 18.84 -19.15
N VAL A 203 -0.36 19.53 -18.04
CA VAL A 203 -1.38 20.55 -17.84
C VAL A 203 -0.86 21.84 -18.49
N ASP A 204 -0.91 21.90 -19.80
CA ASP A 204 -0.36 22.99 -20.62
C ASP A 204 -1.11 24.32 -20.43
N SER A 205 -2.38 24.23 -20.02
CA SER A 205 -3.21 25.39 -19.71
C SER A 205 -4.28 25.07 -18.68
N ILE A 206 -4.46 25.97 -17.72
CA ILE A 206 -5.52 25.91 -16.71
C ILE A 206 -5.99 27.32 -16.38
N SER A 207 -7.30 27.50 -16.15
CA SER A 207 -7.78 28.79 -15.69
C SER A 207 -7.24 29.12 -14.29
N PRO A 208 -6.89 30.39 -14.01
CA PRO A 208 -6.51 30.78 -12.65
C PRO A 208 -7.57 30.38 -11.59
N ARG A 209 -8.84 30.43 -11.96
CA ARG A 209 -9.94 30.06 -11.09
C ARG A 209 -9.88 28.57 -10.73
N ASP A 210 -9.75 27.68 -11.72
CA ASP A 210 -9.68 26.24 -11.47
C ASP A 210 -8.43 25.89 -10.64
N LEU A 211 -7.29 26.52 -10.94
CA LEU A 211 -6.05 26.31 -10.20
C LEU A 211 -6.24 26.67 -8.72
N TRP A 212 -6.73 27.88 -8.44
CA TRP A 212 -6.76 28.45 -7.08
C TRP A 212 -8.01 28.10 -6.28
N GLU A 213 -9.13 27.72 -6.92
CA GLU A 213 -10.39 27.39 -6.23
C GLU A 213 -10.66 25.88 -6.20
N THR A 214 -9.98 25.07 -7.04
CA THR A 214 -10.24 23.62 -7.11
C THR A 214 -9.01 22.80 -6.72
N TYR A 215 -7.85 22.99 -7.39
CA TYR A 215 -6.73 22.06 -7.24
C TYR A 215 -5.74 22.38 -6.12
N LEU A 216 -5.54 23.64 -5.79
CA LEU A 216 -4.58 24.06 -4.77
C LEU A 216 -5.13 24.21 -3.34
N PRO A 217 -6.46 24.40 -3.09
CA PRO A 217 -6.97 24.70 -1.76
C PRO A 217 -6.63 23.67 -0.70
N ALA A 218 -6.71 22.38 -1.02
CA ALA A 218 -6.40 21.32 -0.06
C ALA A 218 -4.92 21.34 0.35
N PHE A 219 -4.01 21.44 -0.61
CA PHE A 219 -2.57 21.57 -0.32
C PHE A 219 -2.28 22.80 0.52
N LYS A 220 -2.85 23.95 0.18
CA LYS A 220 -2.69 25.18 0.95
C LYS A 220 -3.17 25.02 2.40
N ALA A 221 -4.33 24.40 2.59
CA ALA A 221 -4.87 24.13 3.92
C ALA A 221 -3.95 23.22 4.74
N LEU A 222 -3.46 22.13 4.15
CA LEU A 222 -2.56 21.20 4.83
C LEU A 222 -1.22 21.86 5.22
N VAL A 223 -0.69 22.74 4.36
CA VAL A 223 0.53 23.49 4.67
C VAL A 223 0.27 24.53 5.77
N GLN A 224 -0.69 25.44 5.57
CA GLN A 224 -0.86 26.62 6.42
C GLN A 224 -1.63 26.37 7.72
N GLN A 225 -2.55 25.40 7.73
CA GLN A 225 -3.40 25.09 8.88
C GLN A 225 -3.08 23.73 9.52
N GLY A 226 -2.57 22.79 8.72
CA GLY A 226 -2.21 21.45 9.16
C GLY A 226 -0.76 21.33 9.63
N GLY A 227 0.13 22.19 9.15
CA GLY A 227 1.56 22.08 9.39
C GLY A 227 2.12 20.77 8.87
N VAL A 228 1.63 20.31 7.69
CA VAL A 228 2.10 19.07 7.07
C VAL A 228 3.62 19.11 6.86
N LYS A 229 4.31 18.02 7.19
CA LYS A 229 5.78 17.97 7.19
C LYS A 229 6.38 17.65 5.83
N GLU A 230 5.61 16.98 4.96
CA GLU A 230 6.08 16.58 3.65
C GLU A 230 5.05 16.90 2.57
N VAL A 231 5.54 17.15 1.35
CA VAL A 231 4.73 17.30 0.14
C VAL A 231 5.36 16.45 -0.96
N MET A 232 4.57 15.61 -1.62
CA MET A 232 5.03 14.83 -2.76
C MET A 232 4.66 15.51 -4.06
N CYS A 233 5.64 15.84 -4.90
CA CYS A 233 5.39 16.38 -6.23
C CYS A 233 4.94 15.29 -7.21
N ALA A 234 4.01 15.66 -8.09
CA ALA A 234 3.32 14.72 -8.99
C ALA A 234 4.15 14.31 -10.21
N TYR A 235 3.74 13.22 -10.87
CA TYR A 235 4.35 12.74 -12.12
C TYR A 235 4.20 13.71 -13.28
N ASN A 236 3.04 14.34 -13.45
CA ASN A 236 2.72 15.16 -14.63
C ASN A 236 3.55 16.43 -14.72
N ARG A 237 3.51 17.03 -15.91
CA ARG A 237 3.99 18.41 -16.11
C ARG A 237 2.88 19.42 -15.79
N PHE A 238 3.33 20.62 -15.48
CA PHE A 238 2.51 21.81 -15.32
C PHE A 238 3.13 22.95 -16.11
N GLU A 239 2.39 23.45 -17.09
CA GLU A 239 2.85 24.53 -18.01
C GLU A 239 4.19 24.20 -18.68
N GLY A 240 4.38 22.92 -19.07
CA GLY A 240 5.59 22.42 -19.73
C GLY A 240 6.72 22.00 -18.79
N GLU A 241 6.69 22.37 -17.49
CA GLU A 241 7.67 21.94 -16.50
C GLU A 241 7.20 20.69 -15.75
N PRO A 242 8.05 19.65 -15.52
CA PRO A 242 7.71 18.58 -14.60
C PRO A 242 7.36 19.13 -13.22
N CYS A 243 6.30 18.65 -12.57
CA CYS A 243 5.90 19.16 -11.26
C CYS A 243 7.06 19.11 -10.24
N CYS A 244 7.89 18.05 -10.28
CA CYS A 244 9.06 17.92 -9.42
C CYS A 244 10.26 18.81 -9.80
N GLY A 245 10.15 19.54 -10.91
CA GLY A 245 11.14 20.54 -11.38
C GLY A 245 10.56 21.95 -11.55
N SER A 246 9.30 22.17 -11.16
CA SER A 246 8.62 23.43 -11.38
C SER A 246 8.94 24.48 -10.32
N ASN A 247 9.66 25.53 -10.73
CA ASN A 247 9.90 26.67 -9.84
C ASN A 247 8.60 27.36 -9.44
N ARG A 248 7.60 27.43 -10.33
CA ARG A 248 6.32 28.06 -10.00
C ARG A 248 5.59 27.32 -8.90
N LEU A 249 5.50 25.99 -8.97
CA LEU A 249 4.82 25.19 -7.96
C LEU A 249 5.61 25.13 -6.65
N LEU A 250 6.88 24.68 -6.73
CA LEU A 250 7.65 24.31 -5.53
C LEU A 250 8.25 25.53 -4.85
N TYR A 251 8.79 26.48 -5.59
CA TYR A 251 9.43 27.65 -5.00
C TYR A 251 8.42 28.79 -4.75
N ASN A 252 7.79 29.33 -5.82
CA ASN A 252 6.97 30.55 -5.69
C ASN A 252 5.70 30.29 -4.87
N ILE A 253 4.94 29.23 -5.16
CA ILE A 253 3.66 28.97 -4.49
C ILE A 253 3.89 28.26 -3.16
N LEU A 254 4.56 27.10 -3.17
CA LEU A 254 4.67 26.27 -1.96
C LEU A 254 5.55 26.92 -0.90
N ARG A 255 6.77 27.35 -1.28
CA ARG A 255 7.75 27.90 -0.31
C ARG A 255 7.54 29.38 0.01
N GLU A 256 7.46 30.24 -1.02
CA GLU A 256 7.37 31.69 -0.77
C GLU A 256 5.97 32.14 -0.35
N GLU A 257 4.92 31.76 -1.11
CA GLU A 257 3.58 32.26 -0.81
C GLU A 257 2.94 31.56 0.39
N TRP A 258 3.12 30.23 0.52
CA TRP A 258 2.49 29.48 1.61
C TRP A 258 3.40 29.29 2.82
N GLY A 259 4.70 29.55 2.71
CA GLY A 259 5.66 29.47 3.80
C GLY A 259 6.03 28.04 4.19
N PHE A 260 5.97 27.07 3.25
CA PHE A 260 6.32 25.69 3.53
C PHE A 260 7.81 25.52 3.80
N ASP A 261 8.18 25.04 4.99
CA ASP A 261 9.56 24.80 5.42
C ASP A 261 9.92 23.29 5.55
N GLY A 262 8.95 22.42 5.32
CA GLY A 262 9.14 20.97 5.30
C GLY A 262 9.86 20.44 4.06
N LEU A 263 9.93 19.15 3.90
CA LEU A 263 10.60 18.52 2.76
C LEU A 263 9.65 18.22 1.60
N VAL A 264 10.19 18.23 0.39
CA VAL A 264 9.51 17.81 -0.82
C VAL A 264 10.13 16.50 -1.31
N VAL A 265 9.31 15.47 -1.47
CA VAL A 265 9.69 14.19 -2.06
C VAL A 265 9.14 14.07 -3.49
N SER A 266 9.90 13.46 -4.39
CA SER A 266 9.37 13.09 -5.72
C SER A 266 8.41 11.93 -5.61
N ASP A 267 7.40 11.87 -6.49
CA ASP A 267 6.73 10.59 -6.73
C ASP A 267 7.74 9.57 -7.31
N CYS A 268 7.47 8.27 -7.15
CA CYS A 268 8.46 7.23 -7.41
C CYS A 268 8.81 7.13 -8.91
N GLY A 269 10.08 7.42 -9.23
CA GLY A 269 10.55 7.49 -10.60
C GLY A 269 10.21 8.78 -11.36
N ALA A 270 9.52 9.75 -10.73
CA ALA A 270 9.12 10.99 -11.41
C ALA A 270 10.31 11.84 -11.89
N ILE A 271 11.49 11.72 -11.29
CA ILE A 271 12.71 12.38 -11.77
C ILE A 271 13.21 11.74 -13.08
N SER A 272 13.07 10.41 -13.19
CA SER A 272 13.38 9.69 -14.44
C SER A 272 12.54 10.18 -15.62
N ASP A 273 11.28 10.60 -15.39
CA ASP A 273 10.39 11.11 -16.44
C ASP A 273 10.94 12.33 -17.14
N PHE A 274 11.79 13.14 -16.50
CA PHE A 274 12.36 14.34 -17.08
C PHE A 274 13.20 14.05 -18.34
N TYR A 275 13.89 12.89 -18.38
CA TYR A 275 14.87 12.57 -19.41
C TYR A 275 14.59 11.27 -20.18
N LEU A 276 13.72 10.39 -19.68
CA LEU A 276 13.40 9.14 -20.37
C LEU A 276 12.62 9.39 -21.65
N LYS A 277 12.98 8.64 -22.70
CA LYS A 277 12.30 8.69 -23.98
C LYS A 277 10.85 8.21 -23.87
N GLY A 278 9.92 8.96 -24.44
CA GLY A 278 8.48 8.67 -24.37
C GLY A 278 7.80 9.20 -23.11
N HIS A 279 8.56 9.78 -22.17
CA HIS A 279 8.06 10.48 -21.00
C HIS A 279 8.03 12.00 -21.25
N HIS A 280 8.57 12.82 -20.35
CA HIS A 280 8.55 14.27 -20.52
C HIS A 280 9.57 14.79 -21.52
N GLU A 281 10.76 14.19 -21.59
CA GLU A 281 11.88 14.57 -22.46
C GLU A 281 12.25 16.08 -22.35
N THR A 282 12.10 16.65 -21.16
CA THR A 282 12.39 18.08 -20.89
C THR A 282 13.87 18.33 -20.61
N HIS A 283 14.61 17.29 -20.24
CA HIS A 283 16.04 17.38 -19.92
C HIS A 283 16.85 16.36 -20.73
N PRO A 284 18.04 16.75 -21.22
CA PRO A 284 18.82 15.89 -22.13
C PRO A 284 19.54 14.73 -21.43
N THR A 285 19.80 14.83 -20.13
CA THR A 285 20.55 13.83 -19.36
C THR A 285 20.01 13.69 -17.96
N LYS A 286 20.33 12.58 -17.30
CA LYS A 286 20.01 12.33 -15.90
C LYS A 286 20.61 13.41 -14.98
N GLU A 287 21.86 13.82 -15.21
CA GLU A 287 22.56 14.83 -14.42
C GLU A 287 21.85 16.19 -14.50
N ALA A 288 21.36 16.56 -15.69
CA ALA A 288 20.57 17.78 -15.86
C ALA A 288 19.22 17.69 -15.14
N ALA A 289 18.55 16.54 -15.20
CA ALA A 289 17.28 16.27 -14.55
C ALA A 289 17.36 16.38 -13.01
N VAL A 290 18.32 15.66 -12.40
CA VAL A 290 18.49 15.70 -10.93
C VAL A 290 18.89 17.08 -10.42
N ALA A 291 19.72 17.79 -11.18
CA ALA A 291 20.11 19.17 -10.84
C ALA A 291 18.92 20.14 -10.93
N ALA A 292 18.04 19.97 -11.91
CA ALA A 292 16.82 20.78 -12.06
C ALA A 292 15.85 20.53 -10.90
N ALA A 293 15.61 19.28 -10.55
CA ALA A 293 14.74 18.89 -9.45
C ALA A 293 15.21 19.48 -8.10
N VAL A 294 16.50 19.31 -7.74
CA VAL A 294 17.07 19.89 -6.50
C VAL A 294 16.98 21.41 -6.51
N LYS A 295 17.31 22.06 -7.63
CA LYS A 295 17.23 23.52 -7.74
C LYS A 295 15.81 24.08 -7.60
N ALA A 296 14.81 23.33 -8.09
CA ALA A 296 13.41 23.70 -7.93
C ALA A 296 12.88 23.46 -6.51
N GLY A 297 13.55 22.63 -5.70
CA GLY A 297 13.22 22.38 -4.30
C GLY A 297 12.69 20.99 -3.98
N THR A 298 12.86 20.00 -4.87
CA THR A 298 12.65 18.58 -4.56
C THR A 298 13.84 18.07 -3.75
N ASP A 299 13.58 17.69 -2.50
CA ASP A 299 14.62 17.38 -1.51
C ASP A 299 14.99 15.90 -1.49
N LEU A 300 14.03 15.01 -1.74
CA LEU A 300 14.15 13.55 -1.67
C LEU A 300 13.69 12.92 -2.99
N ASP A 301 14.48 12.00 -3.52
CA ASP A 301 14.13 11.20 -4.68
C ASP A 301 13.54 9.85 -4.26
N CYS A 302 12.29 9.57 -4.62
CA CYS A 302 11.78 8.20 -4.59
C CYS A 302 12.31 7.45 -5.81
N GLY A 303 13.45 6.85 -5.64
CA GLY A 303 14.21 6.21 -6.70
C GLY A 303 15.70 6.21 -6.46
N VAL A 304 16.46 6.16 -7.56
CA VAL A 304 17.94 6.09 -7.54
C VAL A 304 18.59 7.18 -8.39
N ASP A 305 17.81 8.14 -8.90
CA ASP A 305 18.31 9.14 -9.83
C ASP A 305 19.26 10.11 -9.13
N TYR A 306 19.00 10.47 -7.87
CA TYR A 306 19.86 11.38 -7.11
C TYR A 306 21.28 10.87 -6.87
N TYR A 307 21.57 9.60 -7.08
CA TYR A 307 22.97 9.14 -7.11
C TYR A 307 23.79 9.81 -8.22
N ALA A 308 23.15 10.34 -9.27
CA ALA A 308 23.80 11.13 -10.31
C ALA A 308 24.21 12.56 -9.87
N LEU A 309 23.76 13.03 -8.67
CA LEU A 309 24.11 14.35 -8.16
C LEU A 309 25.61 14.54 -7.97
N GLN A 310 26.34 13.48 -7.57
CA GLN A 310 27.80 13.56 -7.46
C GLN A 310 28.43 13.95 -8.80
N LYS A 311 28.06 13.27 -9.87
CA LYS A 311 28.56 13.56 -11.23
C LYS A 311 28.08 14.94 -11.70
N ALA A 312 26.84 15.35 -11.41
CA ALA A 312 26.34 16.67 -11.72
C ALA A 312 27.14 17.80 -11.05
N VAL A 313 27.67 17.58 -9.84
CA VAL A 313 28.61 18.53 -9.18
C VAL A 313 29.96 18.53 -9.89
N GLU A 314 30.51 17.37 -10.20
CA GLU A 314 31.81 17.23 -10.92
C GLU A 314 31.77 17.92 -12.30
N GLU A 315 30.62 17.87 -13.00
CA GLU A 315 30.38 18.55 -14.28
C GLU A 315 30.01 20.04 -14.13
N GLY A 316 29.86 20.55 -12.91
CA GLY A 316 29.50 21.94 -12.64
C GLY A 316 28.05 22.32 -12.94
N ILE A 317 27.15 21.34 -13.13
CA ILE A 317 25.72 21.57 -13.40
C ILE A 317 25.01 22.05 -12.13
N ILE A 318 25.40 21.55 -10.96
CA ILE A 318 24.89 21.96 -9.65
C ILE A 318 26.06 22.13 -8.68
N THR A 319 25.87 22.92 -7.63
CA THR A 319 26.87 23.09 -6.55
C THR A 319 26.49 22.27 -5.32
N GLU A 320 27.50 21.83 -4.56
CA GLU A 320 27.28 21.17 -3.27
C GLU A 320 26.44 22.00 -2.32
N LYS A 321 26.59 23.34 -2.31
CA LYS A 321 25.75 24.25 -1.50
C LYS A 321 24.26 24.17 -1.84
N GLN A 322 23.91 23.91 -3.10
CA GLN A 322 22.51 23.75 -3.51
C GLN A 322 21.96 22.42 -3.02
N ILE A 323 22.78 21.37 -3.01
CA ILE A 323 22.45 20.07 -2.40
C ILE A 323 22.26 20.21 -0.89
N ASP A 324 23.10 20.98 -0.23
CA ASP A 324 23.04 21.22 1.22
C ASP A 324 21.70 21.79 1.68
N VAL A 325 21.04 22.61 0.86
CA VAL A 325 19.72 23.17 1.19
C VAL A 325 18.67 22.07 1.32
N SER A 326 18.64 21.14 0.39
CA SER A 326 17.72 19.97 0.41
C SER A 326 18.08 18.99 1.51
N LEU A 327 19.35 18.64 1.63
CA LEU A 327 19.81 17.70 2.66
C LEU A 327 19.58 18.22 4.08
N PHE A 328 19.71 19.53 4.30
CA PHE A 328 19.41 20.12 5.61
C PHE A 328 17.97 19.80 6.07
N ARG A 329 16.97 19.87 5.17
CA ARG A 329 15.58 19.55 5.48
C ARG A 329 15.41 18.06 5.82
N LEU A 330 16.10 17.18 5.11
CA LEU A 330 16.08 15.74 5.42
C LEU A 330 16.70 15.43 6.79
N LEU A 331 17.81 16.08 7.11
CA LEU A 331 18.44 15.95 8.43
C LEU A 331 17.55 16.50 9.54
N LYS A 332 16.93 17.67 9.32
CA LYS A 332 15.95 18.24 10.23
C LYS A 332 14.82 17.26 10.53
N ALA A 333 14.21 16.67 9.51
CA ALA A 333 13.16 15.66 9.65
C ALA A 333 13.60 14.44 10.48
N ARG A 334 14.84 13.96 10.30
CA ARG A 334 15.38 12.87 11.13
C ARG A 334 15.46 13.23 12.61
N PHE A 335 15.84 14.46 12.96
CA PHE A 335 15.86 14.93 14.34
C PHE A 335 14.46 15.15 14.90
N GLU A 336 13.55 15.73 14.12
CA GLU A 336 12.16 15.93 14.51
C GLU A 336 11.44 14.62 14.84
N LEU A 337 11.73 13.54 14.10
CA LEU A 337 11.18 12.20 14.35
C LEU A 337 11.87 11.43 15.49
N GLY A 338 13.00 11.96 16.01
CA GLY A 338 13.81 11.28 17.04
C GLY A 338 14.68 10.14 16.52
N LEU A 339 14.94 10.07 15.20
CA LEU A 339 15.74 8.99 14.59
C LEU A 339 17.23 9.06 14.95
N MET A 340 17.69 10.20 15.45
CA MET A 340 19.08 10.46 15.81
C MET A 340 19.31 10.49 17.32
N ASP A 341 18.29 10.23 18.12
CA ASP A 341 18.35 10.26 19.57
C ASP A 341 18.19 8.85 20.17
N GLU A 342 18.57 8.72 21.44
CA GLU A 342 18.38 7.49 22.17
C GLU A 342 16.87 7.22 22.37
N GLU A 343 16.45 5.99 22.15
CA GLU A 343 15.04 5.58 22.12
C GLU A 343 14.27 6.01 23.38
N HIS A 344 14.89 5.93 24.56
CA HIS A 344 14.26 6.30 25.82
C HIS A 344 13.93 7.80 25.96
N LEU A 345 14.52 8.67 25.11
CA LEU A 345 14.19 10.11 25.05
C LEU A 345 12.97 10.41 24.20
N VAL A 346 12.56 9.45 23.37
CA VAL A 346 11.45 9.59 22.45
C VAL A 346 10.18 9.04 23.12
N SER A 347 9.30 9.92 23.59
CA SER A 347 8.08 9.55 24.34
C SER A 347 7.17 8.54 23.61
N TRP A 348 7.24 8.49 22.29
CA TRP A 348 6.47 7.55 21.47
C TRP A 348 6.99 6.11 21.50
N SER A 349 8.19 5.87 22.02
CA SER A 349 8.77 4.53 22.16
C SER A 349 8.06 3.66 23.20
N ASP A 350 7.31 4.28 24.11
CA ASP A 350 6.55 3.59 25.16
C ASP A 350 5.24 2.94 24.64
N ILE A 351 4.84 3.20 23.39
CA ILE A 351 3.63 2.62 22.80
C ILE A 351 3.83 1.12 22.60
N PRO A 352 3.06 0.26 23.30
CA PRO A 352 3.27 -1.19 23.26
C PRO A 352 2.79 -1.80 21.93
N TYR A 353 3.45 -2.86 21.47
CA TYR A 353 3.06 -3.54 20.22
C TYR A 353 1.62 -4.10 20.25
N THR A 354 1.06 -4.33 21.43
CA THR A 354 -0.32 -4.82 21.63
C THR A 354 -1.41 -3.86 21.13
N VAL A 355 -1.07 -2.62 20.77
CA VAL A 355 -2.02 -1.69 20.13
C VAL A 355 -2.31 -2.08 18.68
N VAL A 356 -1.35 -2.78 18.00
CA VAL A 356 -1.48 -3.20 16.60
C VAL A 356 -2.65 -4.16 16.44
N ASP A 357 -3.62 -3.78 15.61
CA ASP A 357 -4.87 -4.51 15.38
C ASP A 357 -5.61 -4.89 16.70
N SER A 358 -5.52 -4.02 17.71
CA SER A 358 -6.17 -4.23 18.99
C SER A 358 -7.70 -4.22 18.88
N GLU A 359 -8.40 -4.81 19.85
CA GLU A 359 -9.86 -4.77 19.91
C GLU A 359 -10.39 -3.32 19.83
N LYS A 360 -9.78 -2.40 20.59
CA LYS A 360 -10.11 -0.96 20.57
C LYS A 360 -10.00 -0.35 19.17
N HIS A 361 -8.95 -0.68 18.41
CA HIS A 361 -8.74 -0.18 17.06
C HIS A 361 -9.73 -0.80 16.08
N ARG A 362 -10.02 -2.10 16.20
CA ARG A 362 -11.05 -2.76 15.38
C ARG A 362 -12.45 -2.22 15.65
N GLU A 363 -12.77 -1.85 16.91
CA GLU A 363 -14.03 -1.15 17.23
C GLU A 363 -14.12 0.21 16.53
N LYS A 364 -13.02 0.96 16.47
CA LYS A 364 -12.97 2.23 15.71
C LYS A 364 -13.14 2.01 14.20
N ALA A 365 -12.53 0.96 13.65
CA ALA A 365 -12.74 0.60 12.24
C ALA A 365 -14.21 0.24 11.95
N LEU A 366 -14.86 -0.52 12.86
CA LEU A 366 -16.27 -0.84 12.75
C LEU A 366 -17.17 0.40 12.87
N GLU A 367 -16.85 1.34 13.78
CA GLU A 367 -17.57 2.61 13.90
C GLU A 367 -17.48 3.41 12.58
N MET A 368 -16.26 3.53 12.03
CA MET A 368 -16.02 4.22 10.77
C MET A 368 -16.77 3.55 9.60
N ALA A 369 -16.72 2.23 9.51
CA ALA A 369 -17.44 1.47 8.49
C ALA A 369 -18.96 1.72 8.55
N ARG A 370 -19.55 1.75 9.75
CA ARG A 370 -20.97 2.07 9.93
C ARG A 370 -21.32 3.47 9.48
N LYS A 371 -20.46 4.46 9.73
CA LYS A 371 -20.66 5.85 9.32
C LYS A 371 -20.49 6.05 7.82
N SER A 372 -19.64 5.24 7.15
CA SER A 372 -19.35 5.35 5.72
C SER A 372 -20.45 4.80 4.81
N MET A 373 -21.37 3.98 5.34
CA MET A 373 -22.46 3.41 4.55
C MET A 373 -23.52 4.45 4.23
N THR A 374 -23.82 4.65 2.95
CA THR A 374 -24.80 5.64 2.48
C THR A 374 -26.05 4.95 1.96
N LEU A 375 -27.22 5.29 2.50
CA LEU A 375 -28.52 4.83 2.00
C LEU A 375 -28.92 5.69 0.79
N LEU A 376 -28.75 5.16 -0.41
CA LEU A 376 -29.06 5.89 -1.66
C LEU A 376 -30.55 5.86 -2.02
N LYS A 377 -31.22 4.75 -1.71
CA LYS A 377 -32.62 4.52 -2.07
C LYS A 377 -33.31 3.56 -1.09
N ASN A 378 -34.50 3.89 -0.62
CA ASN A 378 -35.33 3.00 0.21
C ASN A 378 -36.82 3.26 -0.07
N ASP A 379 -37.23 3.02 -1.31
CA ASP A 379 -38.63 3.16 -1.71
C ASP A 379 -39.48 2.08 -1.02
N HIS A 380 -40.69 2.44 -0.63
CA HIS A 380 -41.66 1.57 0.06
C HIS A 380 -41.18 1.03 1.42
N GLY A 381 -40.10 1.55 2.01
CA GLY A 381 -39.64 1.14 3.34
C GLY A 381 -39.17 -0.33 3.40
N THR A 382 -38.54 -0.85 2.33
CA THR A 382 -38.00 -2.20 2.27
C THR A 382 -36.93 -2.43 3.36
N LEU A 383 -36.15 -1.40 3.68
CA LEU A 383 -35.19 -1.40 4.77
C LEU A 383 -35.71 -0.61 5.98
N PRO A 384 -35.39 -1.02 7.22
CA PRO A 384 -34.60 -2.21 7.60
C PRO A 384 -35.40 -3.51 7.43
N LEU A 385 -34.71 -4.59 7.07
CA LEU A 385 -35.31 -5.92 7.04
C LEU A 385 -35.70 -6.39 8.45
N SER A 386 -36.81 -7.09 8.56
CA SER A 386 -37.16 -7.79 9.79
C SER A 386 -36.17 -8.89 10.13
N LYS A 387 -35.80 -9.06 11.40
CA LYS A 387 -35.00 -10.20 11.86
C LYS A 387 -35.76 -11.56 11.73
N HIS A 388 -37.06 -11.50 11.50
CA HIS A 388 -37.92 -12.68 11.32
C HIS A 388 -38.35 -12.84 9.86
N CYS A 389 -37.64 -12.19 8.90
CA CYS A 389 -37.84 -12.52 7.50
C CYS A 389 -37.42 -13.97 7.27
N GLY A 390 -38.04 -14.63 6.29
CA GLY A 390 -37.66 -15.99 5.89
C GLY A 390 -36.26 -16.06 5.29
N LYS A 391 -36.02 -17.01 4.41
CA LYS A 391 -34.69 -17.15 3.79
C LYS A 391 -34.33 -15.91 2.97
N ILE A 392 -33.06 -15.51 3.07
CA ILE A 392 -32.45 -14.42 2.29
C ILE A 392 -31.45 -15.03 1.31
N ALA A 393 -31.54 -14.64 0.04
CA ALA A 393 -30.51 -14.96 -0.95
C ALA A 393 -29.46 -13.84 -0.95
N VAL A 394 -28.21 -14.17 -0.67
CA VAL A 394 -27.06 -13.26 -0.78
C VAL A 394 -26.30 -13.65 -2.05
N ILE A 395 -26.35 -12.79 -3.06
CA ILE A 395 -25.83 -13.04 -4.40
C ILE A 395 -24.84 -11.95 -4.78
N GLY A 396 -23.81 -12.28 -5.52
CA GLY A 396 -22.93 -11.29 -6.14
C GLY A 396 -21.45 -11.48 -5.85
N PRO A 397 -20.59 -10.90 -6.71
CA PRO A 397 -19.14 -11.13 -6.67
C PRO A 397 -18.47 -10.60 -5.41
N ASN A 398 -19.02 -9.55 -4.79
CA ASN A 398 -18.43 -8.89 -3.61
C ASN A 398 -19.00 -9.43 -2.28
N ALA A 399 -19.95 -10.36 -2.31
CA ALA A 399 -20.62 -10.85 -1.10
C ALA A 399 -19.65 -11.50 -0.10
N ASN A 400 -18.70 -12.28 -0.58
CA ASN A 400 -17.71 -13.01 0.23
C ASN A 400 -16.27 -12.74 -0.24
N ASP A 401 -15.94 -11.47 -0.47
CA ASP A 401 -14.60 -11.05 -0.92
C ASP A 401 -13.96 -10.15 0.14
N SER A 402 -13.02 -10.73 0.93
CA SER A 402 -12.28 -9.99 1.96
C SER A 402 -11.27 -9.01 1.34
N VAL A 403 -10.65 -9.36 0.20
CA VAL A 403 -9.65 -8.51 -0.46
C VAL A 403 -10.29 -7.22 -1.00
N MET A 404 -11.51 -7.30 -1.51
CA MET A 404 -12.28 -6.11 -1.90
C MET A 404 -12.43 -5.13 -0.72
N MET A 405 -12.63 -5.64 0.49
CA MET A 405 -12.81 -4.81 1.69
C MET A 405 -11.53 -4.18 2.21
N TRP A 406 -10.35 -4.74 1.85
CA TRP A 406 -9.07 -4.14 2.26
C TRP A 406 -8.70 -2.91 1.43
N GLY A 407 -9.22 -2.77 0.21
CA GLY A 407 -8.83 -1.69 -0.69
C GLY A 407 -7.40 -1.83 -1.23
N ASN A 408 -6.79 -0.70 -1.59
CA ASN A 408 -5.38 -0.63 -1.98
C ASN A 408 -4.55 0.00 -0.83
N TYR A 409 -3.23 -0.12 -0.88
CA TYR A 409 -2.32 0.36 0.17
C TYR A 409 -2.68 -0.12 1.59
N ASN A 410 -3.19 -1.34 1.70
CA ASN A 410 -3.66 -1.92 2.96
C ASN A 410 -2.55 -2.63 3.76
N GLY A 411 -2.75 -2.76 5.05
CA GLY A 411 -2.18 -3.82 5.87
C GLY A 411 -3.10 -5.04 5.90
N PHE A 412 -2.78 -6.02 6.74
CA PHE A 412 -3.55 -7.26 6.88
C PHE A 412 -4.19 -7.31 8.26
N PRO A 413 -5.53 -7.19 8.38
CA PRO A 413 -6.19 -7.33 9.67
C PRO A 413 -6.21 -8.79 10.11
N SER A 414 -6.24 -9.04 11.42
CA SER A 414 -6.33 -10.41 11.95
C SER A 414 -7.61 -11.13 11.55
N HIS A 415 -8.67 -10.39 11.27
CA HIS A 415 -9.95 -10.90 10.78
C HIS A 415 -10.69 -9.86 9.95
N THR A 416 -11.33 -10.31 8.87
CA THR A 416 -12.18 -9.48 8.00
C THR A 416 -13.57 -10.07 7.96
N VAL A 417 -14.57 -9.33 8.42
CA VAL A 417 -15.97 -9.73 8.32
C VAL A 417 -16.50 -9.38 6.94
N THR A 418 -16.71 -10.38 6.08
CA THR A 418 -17.34 -10.16 4.78
C THR A 418 -18.83 -9.82 4.93
N ILE A 419 -19.45 -9.27 3.88
CA ILE A 419 -20.88 -8.94 3.90
C ILE A 419 -21.72 -10.20 4.12
N LEU A 420 -21.36 -11.31 3.45
CA LEU A 420 -22.00 -12.61 3.64
C LEU A 420 -21.87 -13.08 5.09
N GLU A 421 -20.67 -13.01 5.65
CA GLU A 421 -20.40 -13.42 7.04
C GLU A 421 -21.21 -12.59 8.03
N GLY A 422 -21.22 -11.26 7.88
CA GLY A 422 -21.97 -10.36 8.74
C GLY A 422 -23.48 -10.63 8.73
N ILE A 423 -24.05 -10.89 7.55
CA ILE A 423 -25.47 -11.26 7.41
C ILE A 423 -25.72 -12.63 8.06
N THR A 424 -24.86 -13.61 7.79
CA THR A 424 -24.95 -14.98 8.34
C THR A 424 -24.87 -15.00 9.86
N HIS A 425 -23.97 -14.24 10.47
CA HIS A 425 -23.87 -14.12 11.92
C HIS A 425 -25.13 -13.52 12.54
N LYS A 426 -25.82 -12.66 11.82
CA LYS A 426 -27.01 -11.96 12.33
C LYS A 426 -28.29 -12.79 12.24
N LEU A 427 -28.41 -13.65 11.24
CA LEU A 427 -29.64 -14.38 10.92
C LEU A 427 -29.56 -15.89 11.16
N GLY A 428 -28.37 -16.48 11.09
CA GLY A 428 -28.14 -17.93 11.09
C GLY A 428 -27.92 -18.48 9.67
N ALA A 429 -27.05 -19.46 9.56
CA ALA A 429 -26.63 -20.04 8.27
C ALA A 429 -27.80 -20.73 7.52
N GLU A 430 -28.77 -21.26 8.27
CA GLU A 430 -29.96 -21.96 7.71
C GLU A 430 -30.93 -21.01 6.98
N GLN A 431 -30.84 -19.69 7.25
CA GLN A 431 -31.66 -18.69 6.58
C GLN A 431 -30.99 -18.11 5.33
N ILE A 432 -29.73 -18.50 5.04
CA ILE A 432 -28.97 -17.91 3.94
C ILE A 432 -28.88 -18.88 2.76
N ILE A 433 -29.22 -18.38 1.58
CA ILE A 433 -28.91 -19.00 0.29
C ILE A 433 -27.78 -18.17 -0.32
N TYR A 434 -26.60 -18.73 -0.47
CA TYR A 434 -25.47 -18.02 -1.07
C TYR A 434 -25.14 -18.54 -2.47
N ASP A 435 -24.93 -17.61 -3.40
CA ASP A 435 -24.33 -17.89 -4.71
C ASP A 435 -23.50 -16.68 -5.14
N LYS A 436 -22.25 -16.91 -5.58
CA LYS A 436 -21.41 -15.82 -6.13
C LYS A 436 -22.04 -15.19 -7.37
N GLY A 437 -22.80 -15.95 -8.14
CA GLY A 437 -23.54 -15.50 -9.31
C GLY A 437 -22.64 -15.25 -10.53
N CYS A 438 -21.72 -14.32 -10.44
CA CYS A 438 -20.78 -13.97 -11.50
C CYS A 438 -19.46 -13.47 -10.91
N GLU A 439 -18.45 -13.29 -11.75
CA GLU A 439 -17.24 -12.52 -11.40
C GLU A 439 -17.52 -11.01 -11.52
N LEU A 440 -16.53 -10.18 -11.19
CA LEU A 440 -16.69 -8.72 -11.23
C LEU A 440 -17.06 -8.21 -12.63
N THR A 441 -16.39 -8.71 -13.67
CA THR A 441 -16.49 -8.20 -15.05
C THR A 441 -16.87 -9.28 -16.06
N THR A 442 -16.84 -10.56 -15.66
CA THR A 442 -17.16 -11.71 -16.51
C THR A 442 -18.19 -12.62 -15.84
N GLY A 443 -18.95 -13.37 -16.65
CA GLY A 443 -19.99 -14.24 -16.13
C GLY A 443 -19.48 -15.59 -15.64
N ASP A 444 -18.52 -16.14 -16.34
CA ASP A 444 -17.99 -17.45 -16.05
C ASP A 444 -17.23 -17.45 -14.72
N THR A 445 -17.55 -18.39 -13.83
CA THR A 445 -16.96 -18.50 -12.49
C THR A 445 -16.06 -19.70 -12.39
N PHE A 446 -14.93 -19.54 -11.68
CA PHE A 446 -14.06 -20.67 -11.37
C PHE A 446 -14.57 -21.38 -10.11
N VAL A 447 -14.85 -22.66 -10.23
CA VAL A 447 -15.26 -23.52 -9.12
C VAL A 447 -14.06 -24.33 -8.65
N SER A 448 -13.57 -24.02 -7.47
CA SER A 448 -12.43 -24.71 -6.87
C SER A 448 -12.78 -26.14 -6.49
N LEU A 449 -11.89 -27.06 -6.80
CA LEU A 449 -11.90 -28.46 -6.37
C LEU A 449 -10.78 -28.75 -5.36
N PHE A 450 -10.18 -27.73 -4.79
CA PHE A 450 -9.09 -27.84 -3.82
C PHE A 450 -9.43 -28.75 -2.63
N ASN A 451 -10.69 -28.78 -2.21
CA ASN A 451 -11.19 -29.65 -1.16
C ASN A 451 -11.19 -31.15 -1.52
N GLN A 452 -10.87 -31.50 -2.76
CA GLN A 452 -10.66 -32.86 -3.23
C GLN A 452 -9.17 -33.25 -3.28
N CYS A 453 -8.29 -32.34 -2.89
CA CYS A 453 -6.88 -32.61 -2.64
C CYS A 453 -6.67 -33.06 -1.19
N SER A 454 -5.82 -34.05 -0.96
CA SER A 454 -5.54 -34.51 0.39
C SER A 454 -4.10 -35.01 0.56
N TRP A 455 -3.58 -34.84 1.76
CA TRP A 455 -2.33 -35.41 2.23
C TRP A 455 -2.58 -36.19 3.52
N GLU A 456 -2.25 -37.50 3.49
CA GLU A 456 -2.46 -38.40 4.66
C GLU A 456 -3.86 -38.29 5.28
N GLY A 457 -4.90 -38.15 4.45
CA GLY A 457 -6.29 -38.07 4.86
C GLY A 457 -6.78 -36.67 5.29
N SER A 458 -5.90 -35.67 5.37
CA SER A 458 -6.26 -34.28 5.64
C SER A 458 -6.40 -33.51 4.31
N VAL A 459 -7.42 -32.65 4.20
CA VAL A 459 -7.63 -31.83 3.01
C VAL A 459 -6.48 -30.82 2.85
N GLY A 460 -5.93 -30.72 1.63
CA GLY A 460 -4.96 -29.74 1.27
C GLY A 460 -3.61 -30.30 0.83
N PHE A 461 -2.59 -29.45 0.90
CA PHE A 461 -1.21 -29.74 0.51
C PHE A 461 -0.28 -29.71 1.71
N LYS A 462 0.62 -30.68 1.82
CA LYS A 462 1.74 -30.66 2.74
C LYS A 462 2.83 -29.78 2.14
N ALA A 463 3.20 -28.74 2.85
CA ALA A 463 4.25 -27.79 2.48
C ALA A 463 5.54 -28.05 3.23
N PHE A 464 6.67 -27.91 2.56
CA PHE A 464 8.02 -28.02 3.09
C PHE A 464 8.83 -26.80 2.64
N TYR A 465 9.66 -26.21 3.53
CA TYR A 465 10.40 -24.97 3.27
C TYR A 465 11.88 -25.10 3.60
N TRP A 466 12.72 -24.44 2.79
CA TRP A 466 14.17 -24.32 2.98
C TRP A 466 14.58 -22.85 2.79
N ASN A 467 15.42 -22.32 3.70
CA ASN A 467 15.94 -20.94 3.61
C ASN A 467 17.16 -20.84 2.68
N GLN A 468 17.01 -21.36 1.45
CA GLN A 468 18.00 -21.30 0.37
C GLN A 468 17.31 -21.53 -0.97
N LEU A 469 17.99 -21.21 -2.08
CA LEU A 469 17.42 -21.33 -3.43
C LEU A 469 17.45 -22.76 -4.01
N GLU A 470 17.89 -23.72 -3.23
CA GLU A 470 17.94 -25.14 -3.59
C GLU A 470 17.13 -25.96 -2.57
N PHE A 471 16.53 -27.08 -3.02
CA PHE A 471 15.84 -28.04 -2.14
C PHE A 471 16.83 -28.94 -1.41
N ALA A 472 17.75 -28.37 -0.63
CA ALA A 472 18.81 -29.07 0.06
C ALA A 472 18.91 -28.68 1.54
N GLY A 473 19.61 -29.51 2.35
CA GLY A 473 19.77 -29.26 3.76
C GLY A 473 18.54 -29.55 4.63
N GLU A 474 18.50 -28.99 5.83
CA GLU A 474 17.39 -29.17 6.75
C GLU A 474 16.21 -28.29 6.36
N LYS A 475 15.02 -28.85 6.48
CA LYS A 475 13.77 -28.11 6.33
C LYS A 475 13.58 -27.15 7.51
N VAL A 476 13.28 -25.90 7.25
CA VAL A 476 13.09 -24.89 8.30
C VAL A 476 11.66 -24.85 8.79
N ALA A 477 10.70 -25.27 7.97
CA ALA A 477 9.29 -25.35 8.34
C ALA A 477 8.55 -26.44 7.55
N GLU A 478 7.49 -26.97 8.16
CA GLU A 478 6.52 -27.83 7.52
C GLU A 478 5.11 -27.44 7.99
N MET A 479 4.15 -27.38 7.07
CA MET A 479 2.76 -27.09 7.41
C MET A 479 1.77 -27.78 6.46
N LEU A 480 0.50 -27.86 6.86
CA LEU A 480 -0.60 -28.24 6.00
C LEU A 480 -1.30 -26.98 5.49
N VAL A 481 -1.41 -26.81 4.18
CA VAL A 481 -2.15 -25.73 3.53
C VAL A 481 -3.51 -26.27 3.13
N SER A 482 -4.57 -25.91 3.85
CA SER A 482 -5.91 -26.49 3.71
C SER A 482 -6.88 -25.69 2.82
N SER A 483 -6.42 -24.61 2.21
CA SER A 483 -7.17 -23.75 1.29
C SER A 483 -6.34 -23.42 0.05
N PRO A 484 -6.92 -22.96 -1.06
CA PRO A 484 -6.18 -22.46 -2.21
C PRO A 484 -5.09 -21.48 -1.78
N PHE A 485 -3.91 -21.59 -2.42
CA PHE A 485 -2.76 -20.78 -2.01
C PHE A 485 -3.00 -19.31 -2.32
N ASN A 486 -2.65 -18.47 -1.38
CA ASN A 486 -2.63 -17.02 -1.52
C ASN A 486 -1.51 -16.47 -0.62
N PHE A 487 -0.28 -16.86 -0.91
CA PHE A 487 0.89 -16.43 -0.20
C PHE A 487 1.48 -15.18 -0.83
N HIS A 488 2.05 -14.32 0.01
CA HIS A 488 2.82 -13.16 -0.40
C HIS A 488 3.80 -12.77 0.70
N THR A 489 4.91 -12.12 0.34
CA THR A 489 5.89 -11.61 1.32
C THR A 489 5.74 -10.11 1.57
N GLY A 490 4.76 -9.48 0.94
CA GLY A 490 4.44 -8.07 1.13
C GLY A 490 4.22 -7.73 2.61
N GLY A 491 4.76 -6.58 3.04
CA GLY A 491 4.68 -6.14 4.43
C GLY A 491 5.44 -7.02 5.42
N ALA A 492 6.53 -7.66 4.97
CA ALA A 492 7.33 -8.59 5.77
C ALA A 492 6.55 -9.82 6.28
N THR A 493 5.52 -10.25 5.55
CA THR A 493 4.78 -11.49 5.81
C THR A 493 5.59 -12.68 5.32
N VAL A 494 5.75 -13.71 6.16
CA VAL A 494 6.46 -14.94 5.78
C VAL A 494 5.47 -16.04 5.37
N PHE A 495 5.86 -16.94 4.47
CA PHE A 495 5.02 -18.06 4.01
C PHE A 495 4.75 -19.07 5.13
N ALA A 496 5.69 -19.23 6.06
CA ALA A 496 5.52 -19.99 7.30
C ALA A 496 6.49 -19.47 8.37
N PRO A 497 6.21 -19.69 9.67
CA PRO A 497 7.14 -19.34 10.75
C PRO A 497 8.54 -19.94 10.52
N GLY A 498 9.58 -19.12 10.60
CA GLY A 498 10.97 -19.50 10.38
C GLY A 498 11.43 -19.48 8.92
N VAL A 499 10.54 -19.20 7.96
CA VAL A 499 10.90 -19.03 6.54
C VAL A 499 11.35 -17.58 6.30
N ASN A 500 12.43 -17.41 5.55
CA ASN A 500 12.91 -16.09 5.16
C ASN A 500 11.90 -15.36 4.25
N LEU A 501 12.02 -14.04 4.14
CA LEU A 501 11.27 -13.25 3.15
C LEU A 501 11.81 -13.46 1.73
N ASN A 502 13.13 -13.69 1.59
CA ASN A 502 13.84 -13.91 0.36
C ASN A 502 14.84 -15.05 0.53
N ASN A 503 15.37 -15.59 -0.57
CA ASN A 503 16.30 -16.69 -0.58
C ASN A 503 15.75 -17.95 0.09
N PHE A 504 14.53 -18.36 -0.32
CA PHE A 504 13.93 -19.60 0.15
C PHE A 504 13.31 -20.39 -1.01
N THR A 505 13.09 -21.69 -0.78
CA THR A 505 12.32 -22.57 -1.63
C THR A 505 11.20 -23.25 -0.86
N ALA A 506 10.13 -23.61 -1.55
CA ALA A 506 9.01 -24.37 -0.99
C ALA A 506 8.58 -25.50 -1.93
N CYS A 507 8.21 -26.63 -1.34
CA CYS A 507 7.62 -27.78 -2.07
C CYS A 507 6.29 -28.15 -1.43
N TYR A 508 5.24 -28.17 -2.25
CA TYR A 508 3.89 -28.52 -1.83
C TYR A 508 3.47 -29.82 -2.50
N GLN A 509 2.93 -30.75 -1.73
CA GLN A 509 2.55 -32.08 -2.21
C GLN A 509 1.13 -32.43 -1.76
N SER A 510 0.34 -33.03 -2.67
CA SER A 510 -1.00 -33.51 -2.41
C SER A 510 -1.41 -34.61 -3.40
N VAL A 511 -2.47 -35.31 -3.06
CA VAL A 511 -3.16 -36.24 -3.99
C VAL A 511 -4.53 -35.66 -4.30
N PHE A 512 -4.77 -35.32 -5.54
CA PHE A 512 -6.07 -34.93 -6.04
C PHE A 512 -6.87 -36.17 -6.48
N CYS A 513 -8.10 -36.32 -5.97
CA CYS A 513 -8.99 -37.43 -6.33
C CYS A 513 -10.35 -36.87 -6.74
N PRO A 514 -10.61 -36.66 -8.06
CA PRO A 514 -11.85 -36.07 -8.53
C PRO A 514 -13.04 -37.01 -8.30
N LYS A 515 -14.19 -36.41 -7.97
CA LYS A 515 -15.45 -37.15 -7.76
C LYS A 515 -16.22 -37.39 -9.04
N GLU A 516 -15.89 -36.71 -10.13
CA GLU A 516 -16.56 -36.75 -11.42
C GLU A 516 -15.53 -36.66 -12.54
N ASP A 517 -15.82 -37.29 -13.69
CA ASP A 517 -15.02 -37.10 -14.91
C ASP A 517 -15.20 -35.69 -15.42
N ARG A 518 -14.10 -34.94 -15.54
CA ARG A 518 -14.13 -33.60 -16.09
C ARG A 518 -12.75 -33.06 -16.43
N GLU A 519 -12.75 -32.05 -17.28
CA GLU A 519 -11.59 -31.20 -17.48
C GLU A 519 -11.38 -30.32 -16.22
N VAL A 520 -10.16 -30.34 -15.67
CA VAL A 520 -9.74 -29.58 -14.48
C VAL A 520 -8.58 -28.69 -14.88
N THR A 521 -8.71 -27.39 -14.63
CA THR A 521 -7.64 -26.43 -14.82
C THR A 521 -6.85 -26.24 -13.52
N LEU A 522 -5.55 -26.50 -13.57
CA LEU A 522 -4.59 -26.07 -12.55
C LEU A 522 -4.14 -24.66 -12.92
N LYS A 523 -4.30 -23.71 -12.03
CA LYS A 523 -3.88 -22.32 -12.23
C LYS A 523 -2.89 -21.91 -11.15
N ILE A 524 -1.77 -21.34 -11.57
CA ILE A 524 -0.73 -20.82 -10.69
C ILE A 524 -0.34 -19.41 -11.12
N ASN A 525 -0.09 -18.54 -10.14
CA ASN A 525 0.51 -17.24 -10.32
C ASN A 525 1.65 -17.12 -9.31
N GLY A 526 2.83 -16.77 -9.74
CA GLY A 526 4.00 -16.69 -8.85
C GLY A 526 5.01 -15.66 -9.28
N ASP A 527 5.65 -15.10 -8.28
CA ASP A 527 6.82 -14.25 -8.29
C ASP A 527 7.76 -14.83 -7.21
N ASP A 528 8.87 -15.38 -7.43
CA ASP A 528 9.67 -15.72 -8.61
C ASP A 528 9.26 -17.09 -9.26
N GLY A 529 10.22 -18.04 -9.30
CA GLY A 529 10.12 -19.28 -10.06
C GLY A 529 9.18 -20.33 -9.47
N TYR A 530 8.43 -21.02 -10.35
CA TYR A 530 7.58 -22.13 -9.96
C TYR A 530 7.51 -23.24 -11.02
N ARG A 531 7.17 -24.46 -10.55
CA ARG A 531 6.92 -25.65 -11.39
C ARG A 531 5.75 -26.43 -10.83
N ILE A 532 4.99 -27.08 -11.73
CA ILE A 532 3.95 -28.04 -11.34
C ILE A 532 4.26 -29.39 -11.98
N PHE A 533 4.14 -30.44 -11.19
CA PHE A 533 4.22 -31.83 -11.62
C PHE A 533 2.89 -32.53 -11.33
N VAL A 534 2.42 -33.34 -12.27
CA VAL A 534 1.27 -34.24 -12.12
C VAL A 534 1.76 -35.65 -12.40
N ASN A 535 1.68 -36.57 -11.41
CA ASN A 535 2.24 -37.91 -11.49
C ASN A 535 3.70 -37.94 -11.97
N ASP A 536 4.54 -37.05 -11.36
CA ASP A 536 5.95 -36.80 -11.70
C ASP A 536 6.22 -36.23 -13.12
N GLU A 537 5.22 -36.08 -13.97
CA GLU A 537 5.37 -35.33 -15.22
C GLU A 537 5.34 -33.84 -14.96
N LYS A 538 6.35 -33.11 -15.44
CA LYS A 538 6.43 -31.66 -15.31
C LYS A 538 5.51 -30.99 -16.34
N VAL A 539 4.36 -30.48 -15.89
CA VAL A 539 3.31 -29.89 -16.72
C VAL A 539 3.38 -28.36 -16.82
N ILE A 540 3.99 -27.71 -15.83
CA ILE A 540 4.34 -26.28 -15.87
C ILE A 540 5.80 -26.15 -15.44
N ASP A 541 6.59 -25.39 -16.21
CA ASP A 541 7.96 -25.03 -15.88
C ASP A 541 8.19 -23.54 -16.16
N TYR A 542 8.26 -22.76 -15.09
CA TYR A 542 8.57 -21.34 -15.15
C TYR A 542 9.51 -21.00 -13.98
N TRP A 543 10.79 -21.41 -14.16
CA TRP A 543 11.81 -21.36 -13.11
C TRP A 543 12.80 -20.26 -13.37
N GLY A 544 13.07 -19.44 -12.36
CA GLY A 544 14.02 -18.32 -12.41
C GLY A 544 13.43 -17.09 -11.75
N GLN A 545 14.18 -15.99 -11.76
CA GLN A 545 13.73 -14.70 -11.23
C GLN A 545 12.86 -13.99 -12.27
N HIS A 546 11.66 -13.62 -11.88
CA HIS A 546 10.73 -12.85 -12.71
C HIS A 546 9.64 -12.24 -11.82
N GLY A 547 8.94 -11.23 -12.32
CA GLY A 547 7.74 -10.70 -11.65
C GLY A 547 6.56 -11.67 -11.72
N ALA A 548 5.51 -11.38 -10.97
CA ALA A 548 4.32 -12.22 -10.87
C ALA A 548 3.69 -12.51 -12.25
N GLU A 549 3.61 -13.80 -12.61
CA GLU A 549 3.03 -14.23 -13.86
C GLU A 549 2.18 -15.49 -13.69
N SER A 550 1.09 -15.56 -14.46
CA SER A 550 0.14 -16.69 -14.39
C SER A 550 0.39 -17.74 -15.46
N ARG A 551 0.26 -19.03 -15.09
CA ARG A 551 0.28 -20.18 -15.98
C ARG A 551 -0.87 -21.11 -15.67
N PHE A 552 -1.30 -21.86 -16.70
CA PHE A 552 -2.44 -22.77 -16.63
C PHE A 552 -2.07 -24.11 -17.26
N TYR A 553 -2.60 -25.20 -16.68
CA TYR A 553 -2.54 -26.55 -17.26
C TYR A 553 -3.91 -27.19 -17.14
N THR A 554 -4.33 -27.86 -18.20
CA THR A 554 -5.60 -28.58 -18.26
C THR A 554 -5.38 -30.08 -18.13
N LEU A 555 -6.05 -30.69 -17.15
CA LEU A 555 -6.02 -32.11 -16.84
C LEU A 555 -7.37 -32.75 -17.15
N ASP A 556 -7.41 -33.78 -18.01
CA ASP A 556 -8.58 -34.62 -18.18
C ASP A 556 -8.70 -35.61 -17.01
N ALA A 557 -9.39 -35.18 -15.96
CA ALA A 557 -9.46 -35.90 -14.69
C ALA A 557 -10.62 -36.92 -14.71
N GLN A 558 -10.31 -38.16 -14.31
CA GLN A 558 -11.29 -39.28 -14.22
C GLN A 558 -11.69 -39.54 -12.78
N ALA A 559 -12.99 -39.72 -12.55
CA ALA A 559 -13.56 -39.97 -11.23
C ALA A 559 -12.87 -41.13 -10.49
N GLY A 560 -12.45 -40.88 -9.25
CA GLY A 560 -11.80 -41.88 -8.41
C GLY A 560 -10.33 -42.17 -8.73
N MET A 561 -9.79 -41.64 -9.83
CA MET A 561 -8.36 -41.74 -10.11
C MET A 561 -7.58 -40.81 -9.17
N LYS A 562 -6.35 -41.20 -8.82
CA LYS A 562 -5.46 -40.40 -7.97
C LYS A 562 -4.41 -39.72 -8.84
N TYR A 563 -4.30 -38.41 -8.68
CA TYR A 563 -3.29 -37.60 -9.35
C TYR A 563 -2.38 -37.00 -8.27
N GLU A 564 -1.11 -37.42 -8.28
CA GLU A 564 -0.09 -36.82 -7.39
C GLU A 564 0.29 -35.45 -7.93
N ILE A 565 0.04 -34.41 -7.16
CA ILE A 565 0.38 -33.01 -7.51
C ILE A 565 1.52 -32.54 -6.64
N ARG A 566 2.61 -32.10 -7.28
CA ARG A 566 3.75 -31.48 -6.62
C ARG A 566 4.00 -30.11 -7.22
N ILE A 567 4.08 -29.08 -6.35
CA ILE A 567 4.36 -27.70 -6.72
C ILE A 567 5.68 -27.32 -6.09
N GLU A 568 6.60 -26.83 -6.89
CA GLU A 568 7.88 -26.29 -6.44
C GLU A 568 7.88 -24.78 -6.66
N TYR A 569 8.42 -24.03 -5.69
CA TYR A 569 8.49 -22.59 -5.69
C TYR A 569 9.84 -22.12 -5.18
N MET A 570 10.35 -21.01 -5.73
CA MET A 570 11.52 -20.30 -5.23
C MET A 570 11.26 -18.81 -5.15
N GLN A 571 11.80 -18.17 -4.11
CA GLN A 571 11.82 -16.74 -3.92
C GLN A 571 13.26 -16.28 -3.75
N ALA A 572 13.80 -15.54 -4.71
CA ALA A 572 15.17 -15.06 -4.67
C ALA A 572 15.26 -13.62 -4.13
N GLY A 573 14.35 -12.73 -4.53
CA GLY A 573 14.37 -11.33 -4.08
C GLY A 573 13.08 -10.59 -4.40
N GLY A 574 12.92 -9.39 -3.85
CA GLY A 574 11.70 -8.61 -4.03
C GLY A 574 10.53 -9.10 -3.16
N GLU A 575 9.31 -8.75 -3.54
CA GLU A 575 8.09 -9.24 -2.90
C GLU A 575 7.60 -10.52 -3.60
N GLY A 576 7.69 -11.65 -2.90
CA GLY A 576 7.23 -12.93 -3.43
C GLY A 576 5.72 -13.09 -3.38
N THR A 577 5.17 -13.74 -4.39
CA THR A 577 3.77 -14.14 -4.46
C THR A 577 3.65 -15.57 -4.94
N LEU A 578 2.77 -16.36 -4.31
CA LEU A 578 2.39 -17.67 -4.80
C LEU A 578 0.90 -17.90 -4.61
N GLN A 579 0.15 -17.93 -5.71
CA GLN A 579 -1.26 -18.28 -5.73
C GLN A 579 -1.45 -19.57 -6.53
N PHE A 580 -2.23 -20.51 -6.00
CA PHE A 580 -2.55 -21.75 -6.69
C PHE A 580 -3.95 -22.22 -6.34
N ASP A 581 -4.66 -22.68 -7.36
CA ASP A 581 -5.92 -23.39 -7.21
C ASP A 581 -6.09 -24.39 -8.38
N LEU A 582 -6.96 -25.37 -8.20
CA LEU A 582 -7.39 -26.28 -9.26
C LEU A 582 -8.90 -26.40 -9.23
N GLY A 583 -9.50 -26.50 -10.43
CA GLY A 583 -10.95 -26.52 -10.55
C GLY A 583 -11.40 -26.43 -11.98
N TYR A 584 -12.62 -25.99 -12.19
CA TYR A 584 -13.20 -25.87 -13.53
C TYR A 584 -13.96 -24.54 -13.68
N THR A 585 -14.10 -24.11 -14.93
CA THR A 585 -14.90 -22.93 -15.25
C THR A 585 -16.35 -23.34 -15.44
N LYS A 586 -17.23 -22.77 -14.62
CA LYS A 586 -18.68 -22.89 -14.77
C LYS A 586 -19.19 -21.73 -15.61
N ARG A 587 -19.88 -22.01 -16.71
CA ARG A 587 -20.47 -20.97 -17.54
C ARG A 587 -21.56 -20.22 -16.82
N PHE A 588 -21.62 -18.94 -17.07
CA PHE A 588 -22.65 -18.05 -16.55
C PHE A 588 -24.02 -18.39 -17.12
N ASN A 589 -24.98 -18.59 -16.23
CA ASN A 589 -26.38 -18.75 -16.60
C ASN A 589 -27.26 -18.02 -15.56
N PRO A 590 -27.67 -16.80 -15.82
CA PRO A 590 -28.42 -15.98 -14.85
C PRO A 590 -29.80 -16.58 -14.54
N ASN A 591 -30.41 -17.32 -15.46
CA ASN A 591 -31.70 -18.02 -15.21
C ASN A 591 -31.56 -19.14 -14.18
N GLU A 592 -30.47 -19.92 -14.23
CA GLU A 592 -30.22 -20.95 -13.21
C GLU A 592 -29.97 -20.33 -11.83
N ILE A 593 -29.28 -19.19 -11.77
CA ILE A 593 -29.04 -18.46 -10.52
C ILE A 593 -30.38 -17.97 -9.97
N ALA A 594 -31.22 -17.35 -10.81
CA ALA A 594 -32.54 -16.89 -10.44
C ALA A 594 -33.46 -18.04 -9.96
N ALA A 595 -33.34 -19.25 -10.56
CA ALA A 595 -34.08 -20.43 -10.10
C ALA A 595 -33.63 -20.89 -8.69
N ARG A 596 -32.32 -20.82 -8.37
CA ARG A 596 -31.80 -21.24 -7.06
C ARG A 596 -32.26 -20.36 -5.91
N VAL A 597 -32.62 -19.09 -6.16
CA VAL A 597 -33.13 -18.19 -5.13
C VAL A 597 -34.66 -18.30 -4.92
N GLY A 598 -35.30 -19.32 -5.53
CA GLY A 598 -36.76 -19.51 -5.49
C GLY A 598 -37.37 -19.51 -4.08
N ASP A 599 -36.68 -20.11 -3.10
CA ASP A 599 -37.12 -20.20 -1.70
C ASP A 599 -36.83 -18.93 -0.87
N ALA A 600 -36.11 -17.94 -1.41
CA ALA A 600 -35.82 -16.72 -0.70
C ALA A 600 -37.02 -15.76 -0.70
N GLU A 601 -37.24 -15.04 0.39
CA GLU A 601 -38.21 -13.94 0.45
C GLU A 601 -37.64 -12.62 -0.07
N VAL A 602 -36.31 -12.42 0.13
CA VAL A 602 -35.58 -11.22 -0.27
C VAL A 602 -34.25 -11.63 -0.90
N ILE A 603 -33.83 -10.89 -1.91
CA ILE A 603 -32.53 -11.02 -2.54
C ILE A 603 -31.65 -9.83 -2.13
N VAL A 604 -30.48 -10.10 -1.59
CA VAL A 604 -29.42 -9.12 -1.35
C VAL A 604 -28.35 -9.34 -2.40
N PHE A 605 -28.30 -8.46 -3.39
CA PHE A 605 -27.25 -8.48 -4.40
C PHE A 605 -26.08 -7.61 -3.97
N VAL A 606 -24.90 -8.20 -3.83
CA VAL A 606 -23.67 -7.50 -3.41
C VAL A 606 -22.74 -7.40 -4.62
N GLY A 607 -22.80 -6.26 -5.28
CA GLY A 607 -22.07 -6.02 -6.52
C GLY A 607 -21.29 -4.72 -6.49
N GLY A 608 -20.73 -4.37 -7.63
CA GLY A 608 -19.91 -3.19 -7.79
C GLY A 608 -18.58 -3.49 -8.45
N ILE A 609 -17.55 -2.83 -7.98
CA ILE A 609 -16.16 -2.95 -8.45
C ILE A 609 -15.23 -3.29 -7.28
N SER A 610 -13.94 -3.40 -7.55
CA SER A 610 -12.95 -3.81 -6.54
C SER A 610 -11.58 -3.26 -6.92
N PRO A 611 -10.67 -3.06 -5.96
CA PRO A 611 -9.26 -2.77 -6.22
C PRO A 611 -8.52 -3.81 -7.06
N LYS A 612 -9.14 -4.97 -7.33
CA LYS A 612 -8.61 -5.98 -8.26
C LYS A 612 -8.73 -5.58 -9.73
N VAL A 613 -9.57 -4.61 -10.05
CA VAL A 613 -9.86 -4.18 -11.44
C VAL A 613 -9.57 -2.71 -11.68
N GLU A 614 -9.40 -1.90 -10.63
CA GLU A 614 -9.02 -0.50 -10.71
C GLU A 614 -7.92 -0.17 -9.69
N GLY A 615 -7.01 0.74 -10.04
CA GLY A 615 -5.91 1.16 -9.17
C GLY A 615 -4.71 1.68 -9.96
N GLU A 616 -3.65 2.02 -9.24
CA GLU A 616 -2.44 2.61 -9.79
C GLU A 616 -1.76 1.67 -10.80
N GLU A 617 -1.72 2.11 -12.07
CA GLU A 617 -1.09 1.40 -13.21
C GLU A 617 -1.36 -0.11 -13.23
N LEU A 618 -2.52 -0.51 -12.74
CA LEU A 618 -2.85 -1.92 -12.61
C LEU A 618 -2.87 -2.59 -14.00
N PRO A 619 -2.09 -3.68 -14.24
CA PRO A 619 -1.96 -4.30 -15.55
C PRO A 619 -3.18 -5.15 -15.91
N VAL A 620 -4.37 -4.53 -15.94
CA VAL A 620 -5.63 -5.20 -16.26
C VAL A 620 -6.19 -4.75 -17.60
N SER A 621 -6.89 -5.66 -18.27
CA SER A 621 -7.66 -5.40 -19.48
C SER A 621 -8.91 -6.28 -19.45
N PHE A 622 -9.98 -5.76 -18.82
CA PHE A 622 -11.29 -6.41 -18.72
C PHE A 622 -12.36 -5.55 -19.38
N PRO A 623 -13.54 -6.09 -19.72
CA PRO A 623 -14.65 -5.26 -20.16
C PRO A 623 -14.96 -4.15 -19.14
N GLY A 624 -14.81 -2.90 -19.57
CA GLY A 624 -15.02 -1.72 -18.73
C GLY A 624 -13.79 -1.23 -17.96
N PHE A 625 -12.61 -1.89 -18.06
CA PHE A 625 -11.39 -1.55 -17.32
C PHE A 625 -10.13 -1.74 -18.20
N LYS A 626 -9.18 -0.82 -18.09
CA LYS A 626 -7.89 -0.91 -18.78
C LYS A 626 -6.82 -0.10 -18.06
N GLY A 627 -5.67 -0.74 -17.77
CA GLY A 627 -4.48 -0.06 -17.23
C GLY A 627 -4.70 0.61 -15.88
N GLY A 628 -5.64 0.07 -15.07
CA GLY A 628 -6.00 0.62 -13.77
C GLY A 628 -7.21 1.56 -13.78
N ASP A 629 -7.56 2.13 -14.94
CA ASP A 629 -8.72 3.02 -15.08
C ASP A 629 -9.98 2.28 -15.57
N ARG A 630 -11.14 2.85 -15.28
CA ARG A 630 -12.41 2.48 -15.88
C ARG A 630 -12.53 3.09 -17.29
N THR A 631 -13.09 2.33 -18.23
CA THR A 631 -13.40 2.82 -19.58
C THR A 631 -14.87 3.25 -19.73
N VAL A 632 -15.72 2.80 -18.80
CA VAL A 632 -17.14 3.17 -18.68
C VAL A 632 -17.51 3.37 -17.21
N ILE A 633 -18.51 4.19 -16.92
CA ILE A 633 -18.98 4.45 -15.55
C ILE A 633 -20.07 3.49 -15.08
N GLU A 634 -20.66 2.73 -15.99
CA GLU A 634 -21.75 1.81 -15.67
C GLU A 634 -21.29 0.62 -14.82
N LEU A 635 -22.20 0.07 -14.03
CA LEU A 635 -22.00 -1.25 -13.39
C LEU A 635 -21.63 -2.28 -14.47
N PRO A 636 -20.66 -3.17 -14.23
CA PRO A 636 -20.28 -4.18 -15.22
C PRO A 636 -21.47 -4.95 -15.80
N GLN A 637 -21.49 -5.14 -17.12
CA GLN A 637 -22.64 -5.67 -17.86
C GLN A 637 -23.15 -6.99 -17.28
N VAL A 638 -22.25 -7.91 -16.94
CA VAL A 638 -22.61 -9.21 -16.36
C VAL A 638 -23.40 -9.09 -15.06
N GLN A 639 -23.09 -8.08 -14.23
CA GLN A 639 -23.82 -7.84 -12.99
C GLN A 639 -25.21 -7.23 -13.29
N ARG A 640 -25.32 -6.37 -14.29
CA ARG A 640 -26.62 -5.84 -14.75
C ARG A 640 -27.50 -6.94 -15.31
N ASP A 641 -26.97 -7.82 -16.15
CA ASP A 641 -27.70 -8.95 -16.70
C ASP A 641 -28.25 -9.87 -15.59
N LEU A 642 -27.42 -10.15 -14.58
CA LEU A 642 -27.85 -10.96 -13.43
C LEU A 642 -28.93 -10.24 -12.60
N LEU A 643 -28.77 -8.94 -12.33
CA LEU A 643 -29.76 -8.14 -11.62
C LEU A 643 -31.11 -8.11 -12.33
N GLN A 644 -31.11 -7.99 -13.65
CA GLN A 644 -32.35 -8.03 -14.45
C GLN A 644 -33.07 -9.39 -14.32
N GLU A 645 -32.34 -10.51 -14.35
CA GLU A 645 -32.95 -11.83 -14.17
C GLU A 645 -33.47 -12.03 -12.73
N LEU A 646 -32.71 -11.56 -11.72
CA LEU A 646 -33.14 -11.61 -10.33
C LEU A 646 -34.41 -10.75 -10.11
N HIS A 647 -34.50 -9.59 -10.76
CA HIS A 647 -35.68 -8.73 -10.69
C HIS A 647 -36.95 -9.40 -11.27
N LYS A 648 -36.82 -10.21 -12.34
CA LYS A 648 -37.94 -10.95 -12.94
C LYS A 648 -38.56 -11.98 -11.99
N THR A 649 -37.88 -12.36 -10.91
CA THR A 649 -38.45 -13.24 -9.86
C THR A 649 -39.59 -12.59 -9.08
N GLY A 650 -39.80 -11.27 -9.19
CA GLY A 650 -40.78 -10.50 -8.45
C GLY A 650 -40.49 -10.32 -6.96
N LYS A 651 -39.33 -10.76 -6.49
CA LYS A 651 -38.90 -10.61 -5.10
C LYS A 651 -38.26 -9.23 -4.87
N PRO A 652 -38.37 -8.67 -3.64
CA PRO A 652 -37.60 -7.48 -3.30
C PRO A 652 -36.10 -7.72 -3.51
N VAL A 653 -35.41 -6.82 -4.24
CA VAL A 653 -33.98 -6.85 -4.46
C VAL A 653 -33.33 -5.66 -3.75
N ILE A 654 -32.40 -5.94 -2.85
CA ILE A 654 -31.57 -4.96 -2.17
C ILE A 654 -30.20 -4.99 -2.83
N LEU A 655 -29.79 -3.87 -3.43
CA LEU A 655 -28.45 -3.71 -4.01
C LEU A 655 -27.50 -3.11 -2.97
N ILE A 656 -26.47 -3.86 -2.58
CA ILE A 656 -25.30 -3.34 -1.87
C ILE A 656 -24.23 -3.05 -2.92
N LEU A 657 -23.94 -1.78 -3.14
CA LEU A 657 -23.02 -1.31 -4.16
C LEU A 657 -21.65 -1.02 -3.55
N CYS A 658 -20.67 -1.87 -3.82
CA CYS A 658 -19.28 -1.71 -3.39
C CYS A 658 -18.52 -0.94 -4.46
N SER A 659 -18.08 0.29 -4.14
CA SER A 659 -17.39 1.13 -5.11
C SER A 659 -16.54 2.19 -4.44
N GLY A 660 -15.39 2.49 -5.04
CA GLY A 660 -14.56 3.64 -4.71
C GLY A 660 -14.85 4.87 -5.59
N SER A 661 -15.87 4.79 -6.48
CA SER A 661 -16.22 5.85 -7.43
C SER A 661 -17.71 5.86 -7.74
N ALA A 662 -18.20 6.91 -8.40
CA ALA A 662 -19.56 6.93 -8.91
C ALA A 662 -19.80 5.81 -9.94
N ILE A 663 -20.93 5.11 -9.82
CA ILE A 663 -21.33 4.04 -10.73
C ILE A 663 -22.69 4.39 -11.34
N GLY A 664 -22.78 4.31 -12.69
CA GLY A 664 -24.02 4.37 -13.43
C GLY A 664 -24.84 3.10 -13.24
N LEU A 665 -26.14 3.26 -13.03
CA LEU A 665 -27.10 2.17 -12.86
C LEU A 665 -28.19 2.23 -13.94
N SER A 666 -27.85 2.73 -15.14
CA SER A 666 -28.80 2.79 -16.25
C SER A 666 -29.04 1.39 -16.85
N GLY A 667 -30.30 1.07 -17.19
CA GLY A 667 -30.77 -0.19 -17.74
C GLY A 667 -31.40 -1.06 -16.69
#